data_c64bba9e6da9b07dfaed539c19395e09
#
_entry.id   c64bba9e6da9b07dfaed539c19395e09
#
_cell.length_a   1.000
_cell.length_b   1.000
_cell.length_c   1.000
_cell.angle_alpha   90.00
_cell.angle_beta   90.00
_cell.angle_gamma   90.00
#
_symmetry.space_group_name_H-M   'P 1'
#
loop_
_entity.id
_entity.type
_entity.pdbx_description
1 polymer ?
#
loop_
_entity_poly.entity_id
_entity_poly.type
_entity_poly.pdbx_seq_one_letter_code
_entity_poly.pdbx_strand_id
1 'polypeptide(L)'
;GVDVYSSTVDLVHELREHGLATAVITSSLNYDEIMGAAGLGDLFKIKVDGTYASRLGLKGKPNPAFFLEAARLLSVEPGNAAIVEDAQSGVEAGRLGGFRLVIGVDRVGQAEELKVMGANVVVSDLSELKIRWPEKAGTKKAAAKNLCDLPSALENRAEIFEFLHRGTPAIFLDYDGTLTPIVSHPEDAILKEETRRVVKRLAEQWTVTILSGRDLPDVRKMVRIDDIVYAGSHGFDIVGPSIVKQENDIGQRFLPHLDRVEAELHETLADLPGARVERKRFAIAVHYRQVDDSLLGTLEERVDRIFAREPELRKSTGKKIFEFVPNIKWNKGEALLSLLDTLFVDSRKIVPLFIGDDTTDEDAFRAIEDRGVSIIVGCEDRPTVAQYVLRDPDEVREFLEFLVEKGLMTAAWTLVYKGFDPEQEQLREALCTLGNGCFATRGAAPESRADGVHYPGTYIAGCYNRLKTEIAGRAVENECMVNMPNWLPLTFRLEGGNWFNPREAELLSYRQELDLSRGILRRYIYFSDEQGRKTKVFERRLIDMADSGLAGLETTIIPENWSGQLDILSALDGQVANSGVKRYRQLNNKHLLPIKSRQVNANTIFLQMETSQSRIRIAEAARTRLLRDGEEIKAKRKLTRARDYIGQEFSVPAEKGKAITVEKIVSITTSRDRAISESGLEAIKKIERAPGFDLMQEHHVLRWSHLWRRCGIDIEDAHRTSLILNLHIFHLLQTLSLNTIDRDAGVPARGLHGEAYRGHIFWDELFVFPSLNLRIPDISRAFLLYRYRRLPEARWAAKQAGYEGAMYPWQSGSDGREETQTLHLNPKSGRWLPDNSHLQRHINIAIAYNIWLYYQATADINFLSFYG
;
A
#
# COMPACT_ATOMS: atom_id res chain seq x y z
N GLY A 1 20.47 40.45 31.80
CA GLY A 1 20.46 39.07 32.21
C GLY A 1 20.04 38.24 31.03
N VAL A 2 20.41 37.00 31.01
CA VAL A 2 19.93 36.02 30.00
C VAL A 2 18.80 35.22 30.66
N ASP A 3 17.62 35.28 30.10
CA ASP A 3 16.48 34.52 30.60
C ASP A 3 16.57 33.07 30.04
N VAL A 4 16.55 32.09 30.94
CA VAL A 4 16.61 30.67 30.58
C VAL A 4 15.20 30.06 30.68
N TYR A 5 14.77 29.40 29.62
CA TYR A 5 13.54 28.63 29.65
C TYR A 5 13.78 27.25 30.22
N SER A 6 13.35 27.01 31.45
CA SER A 6 13.56 25.72 32.15
C SER A 6 13.02 24.52 31.36
N SER A 7 11.83 24.65 30.77
CA SER A 7 11.23 23.59 29.93
C SER A 7 12.11 23.17 28.76
N THR A 8 12.91 24.08 28.18
CA THR A 8 13.87 23.77 27.12
C THR A 8 15.04 22.95 27.66
N VAL A 9 15.57 23.34 28.84
CA VAL A 9 16.69 22.64 29.48
C VAL A 9 16.25 21.23 29.91
N ASP A 10 15.08 21.12 30.53
CA ASP A 10 14.50 19.86 30.98
C ASP A 10 14.30 18.90 29.79
N LEU A 11 13.72 19.40 28.70
CA LEU A 11 13.54 18.60 27.46
C LEU A 11 14.88 18.10 26.90
N VAL A 12 15.91 18.94 26.83
CA VAL A 12 17.24 18.52 26.33
C VAL A 12 17.87 17.45 27.22
N HIS A 13 17.72 17.54 28.54
CA HIS A 13 18.16 16.51 29.46
C HIS A 13 17.41 15.19 29.25
N GLU A 14 16.08 15.23 29.17
CA GLU A 14 15.25 14.06 28.91
C GLU A 14 15.63 13.36 27.58
N LEU A 15 15.80 14.14 26.50
CA LEU A 15 16.23 13.59 25.19
C LEU A 15 17.58 12.87 25.28
N ARG A 16 18.54 13.46 26.00
CA ARG A 16 19.89 12.89 26.16
C ARG A 16 19.90 11.65 27.06
N GLU A 17 19.13 11.62 28.13
CA GLU A 17 18.98 10.44 28.99
C GLU A 17 18.45 9.24 28.20
N HIS A 18 17.61 9.50 27.20
CA HIS A 18 17.10 8.45 26.30
C HIS A 18 17.97 8.20 25.06
N GLY A 19 19.19 8.75 25.04
CA GLY A 19 20.20 8.45 24.02
C GLY A 19 20.03 9.19 22.70
N LEU A 20 19.15 10.21 22.65
CA LEU A 20 19.03 11.06 21.46
C LEU A 20 20.15 12.10 21.42
N ALA A 21 20.76 12.25 20.25
CA ALA A 21 21.76 13.27 20.01
C ALA A 21 21.10 14.65 19.85
N THR A 22 21.65 15.67 20.48
CA THR A 22 21.13 17.04 20.48
C THR A 22 22.17 18.04 19.99
N ALA A 23 21.73 19.04 19.21
CA ALA A 23 22.57 20.13 18.74
C ALA A 23 21.85 21.46 18.90
N VAL A 24 22.61 22.55 19.08
CA VAL A 24 22.05 23.89 19.06
C VAL A 24 22.42 24.61 17.77
N ILE A 25 21.49 25.36 17.23
CA ILE A 25 21.63 26.11 15.99
C ILE A 25 21.22 27.55 16.24
N THR A 26 22.13 28.49 16.01
CA THR A 26 21.89 29.92 16.21
C THR A 26 22.63 30.76 15.17
N SER A 27 22.06 31.89 14.81
CA SER A 27 22.75 32.87 13.98
C SER A 27 23.63 33.85 14.80
N SER A 28 23.58 33.71 16.13
CA SER A 28 24.37 34.58 17.04
C SER A 28 25.88 34.33 16.90
N LEU A 29 26.66 35.40 16.93
CA LEU A 29 28.14 35.35 16.98
C LEU A 29 28.66 35.18 18.40
N ASN A 30 27.84 35.43 19.42
CA ASN A 30 28.21 35.45 20.83
C ASN A 30 27.63 34.25 21.60
N TYR A 31 27.50 33.12 20.96
CA TYR A 31 26.88 31.92 21.55
C TYR A 31 27.55 31.48 22.85
N ASP A 32 28.90 31.38 22.85
CA ASP A 32 29.65 30.87 24.00
C ASP A 32 29.54 31.81 25.21
N GLU A 33 29.52 33.13 24.98
CA GLU A 33 29.35 34.13 26.05
C GLU A 33 27.94 34.06 26.66
N ILE A 34 26.90 33.88 25.82
CA ILE A 34 25.52 33.77 26.25
C ILE A 34 25.32 32.48 27.07
N MET A 35 25.78 31.35 26.58
CA MET A 35 25.64 30.06 27.26
C MET A 35 26.47 29.98 28.54
N GLY A 36 27.66 30.59 28.55
CA GLY A 36 28.49 30.74 29.77
C GLY A 36 27.81 31.59 30.83
N ALA A 37 27.23 32.73 30.47
CA ALA A 37 26.46 33.60 31.37
C ALA A 37 25.18 32.92 31.91
N ALA A 38 24.58 32.01 31.17
CA ALA A 38 23.43 31.22 31.59
C ALA A 38 23.79 29.97 32.40
N GLY A 39 25.07 29.62 32.54
CA GLY A 39 25.55 28.39 33.21
C GLY A 39 25.23 27.11 32.42
N LEU A 40 25.02 27.20 31.09
CA LEU A 40 24.58 26.11 30.21
C LEU A 40 25.65 25.74 29.17
N GLY A 41 26.92 26.07 29.40
CA GLY A 41 28.02 25.84 28.43
C GLY A 41 28.15 24.40 27.93
N ASP A 42 27.84 23.42 28.77
CA ASP A 42 27.92 21.98 28.47
C ASP A 42 26.60 21.35 28.01
N LEU A 43 25.53 22.16 27.81
CA LEU A 43 24.21 21.66 27.47
C LEU A 43 24.18 21.02 26.08
N PHE A 44 24.98 21.53 25.12
CA PHE A 44 25.06 20.98 23.77
C PHE A 44 26.52 20.66 23.39
N LYS A 45 26.77 19.43 22.96
CA LYS A 45 28.12 19.02 22.47
C LYS A 45 28.36 19.49 21.03
N ILE A 46 27.29 19.63 20.24
CA ILE A 46 27.35 20.08 18.85
C ILE A 46 26.62 21.41 18.72
N LYS A 47 27.31 22.36 18.11
CA LYS A 47 26.79 23.70 17.84
C LYS A 47 27.07 24.14 16.41
N VAL A 48 26.09 24.81 15.81
CA VAL A 48 26.23 25.56 14.55
C VAL A 48 25.83 26.99 14.85
N ASP A 49 26.78 27.77 15.26
CA ASP A 49 26.59 29.19 15.58
C ASP A 49 26.99 30.11 14.40
N GLY A 50 26.73 31.40 14.53
CA GLY A 50 27.06 32.40 13.50
C GLY A 50 28.52 32.41 13.11
N THR A 51 29.43 32.15 14.05
CA THR A 51 30.89 32.11 13.81
C THR A 51 31.24 30.87 12.98
N TYR A 52 30.73 29.72 13.35
CA TYR A 52 30.91 28.46 12.62
C TYR A 52 30.35 28.57 11.18
N ALA A 53 29.11 29.07 11.05
CA ALA A 53 28.45 29.26 9.80
C ALA A 53 29.18 30.22 8.84
N SER A 54 29.70 31.36 9.38
CA SER A 54 30.46 32.33 8.59
C SER A 54 31.74 31.70 8.04
N ARG A 55 32.44 30.88 8.83
CA ARG A 55 33.68 30.20 8.40
C ARG A 55 33.46 29.22 7.27
N LEU A 56 32.27 28.58 7.21
CA LEU A 56 31.90 27.64 6.14
C LEU A 56 31.11 28.26 5.03
N GLY A 57 30.79 29.55 5.06
CA GLY A 57 29.97 30.25 4.06
C GLY A 57 28.54 29.74 3.99
N LEU A 58 27.97 29.27 5.11
CA LEU A 58 26.60 28.78 5.14
C LEU A 58 25.60 29.93 4.99
N LYS A 59 24.56 29.73 4.18
CA LYS A 59 23.50 30.71 4.03
C LYS A 59 22.56 30.69 5.26
N GLY A 60 22.19 31.87 5.76
CA GLY A 60 21.31 32.05 6.90
C GLY A 60 19.85 31.63 6.61
N LYS A 61 19.04 31.45 7.68
CA LYS A 61 17.61 31.17 7.60
C LYS A 61 16.89 32.20 6.73
N PRO A 62 15.93 31.83 5.84
CA PRO A 62 15.25 30.53 5.76
C PRO A 62 15.98 29.45 4.94
N ASN A 63 17.23 29.62 4.56
CA ASN A 63 17.98 28.56 3.93
C ASN A 63 18.28 27.44 4.93
N PRO A 64 18.10 26.14 4.60
CA PRO A 64 18.25 25.03 5.53
C PRO A 64 19.70 24.69 5.89
N ALA A 65 20.71 25.38 5.34
CA ALA A 65 22.12 25.01 5.46
C ALA A 65 22.61 24.83 6.90
N PHE A 66 22.17 25.66 7.85
CA PHE A 66 22.54 25.54 9.25
C PHE A 66 22.01 24.24 9.87
N PHE A 67 20.77 23.88 9.58
CA PHE A 67 20.14 22.67 10.11
C PHE A 67 20.73 21.41 9.46
N LEU A 68 20.96 21.44 8.15
CA LEU A 68 21.59 20.34 7.43
C LEU A 68 23.00 20.07 7.92
N GLU A 69 23.77 21.13 8.22
CA GLU A 69 25.12 21.01 8.79
C GLU A 69 25.08 20.43 10.21
N ALA A 70 24.13 20.83 11.03
CA ALA A 70 23.94 20.25 12.37
C ALA A 70 23.57 18.75 12.29
N ALA A 71 22.69 18.36 11.37
CA ALA A 71 22.33 16.96 11.12
C ALA A 71 23.55 16.15 10.66
N ARG A 72 24.38 16.70 9.77
CA ARG A 72 25.65 16.10 9.32
C ARG A 72 26.62 15.89 10.48
N LEU A 73 26.78 16.87 11.34
CA LEU A 73 27.64 16.79 12.52
C LEU A 73 27.16 15.77 13.56
N LEU A 74 25.84 15.59 13.65
CA LEU A 74 25.18 14.55 14.45
C LEU A 74 25.25 13.18 13.79
N SER A 75 25.65 13.08 12.52
CA SER A 75 25.60 11.86 11.69
C SER A 75 24.17 11.28 11.58
N VAL A 76 23.18 12.17 11.45
CA VAL A 76 21.75 11.84 11.33
C VAL A 76 21.19 12.41 10.04
N GLU A 77 20.43 11.61 9.29
CA GLU A 77 19.69 12.10 8.13
C GLU A 77 18.57 13.06 8.57
N PRO A 78 18.27 14.14 7.81
CA PRO A 78 17.21 15.09 8.15
C PRO A 78 15.84 14.42 8.38
N GLY A 79 15.51 13.38 7.59
CA GLY A 79 14.30 12.57 7.75
C GLY A 79 14.21 11.81 9.08
N ASN A 80 15.28 11.73 9.86
CA ASN A 80 15.34 11.11 11.18
C ASN A 80 15.62 12.13 12.32
N ALA A 81 15.52 13.43 12.03
CA ALA A 81 15.76 14.49 12.97
C ALA A 81 14.54 15.39 13.15
N ALA A 82 14.39 15.96 14.34
CA ALA A 82 13.38 16.96 14.65
C ALA A 82 14.05 18.32 14.86
N ILE A 83 13.34 19.39 14.51
CA ILE A 83 13.72 20.79 14.75
C ILE A 83 12.73 21.42 15.73
N VAL A 84 13.24 22.20 16.67
CA VAL A 84 12.47 23.06 17.55
C VAL A 84 12.88 24.50 17.24
N GLU A 85 11.94 25.38 16.91
CA GLU A 85 12.18 26.76 16.48
C GLU A 85 11.04 27.69 16.87
N ASP A 86 11.41 28.92 17.20
CA ASP A 86 10.46 29.96 17.55
C ASP A 86 10.28 31.05 16.47
N ALA A 87 11.15 31.06 15.46
CA ALA A 87 11.13 32.03 14.38
C ALA A 87 10.54 31.42 13.09
N GLN A 88 9.69 32.18 12.41
CA GLN A 88 9.09 31.77 11.10
C GLN A 88 10.15 31.33 10.08
N SER A 89 11.25 32.08 9.95
CA SER A 89 12.34 31.75 9.02
C SER A 89 13.08 30.47 9.40
N GLY A 90 13.11 30.11 10.68
CA GLY A 90 13.70 28.84 11.13
C GLY A 90 12.77 27.65 10.88
N VAL A 91 11.49 27.81 11.12
CA VAL A 91 10.47 26.81 10.78
C VAL A 91 10.47 26.52 9.27
N GLU A 92 10.53 27.57 8.45
CA GLU A 92 10.62 27.44 7.00
C GLU A 92 11.92 26.71 6.58
N ALA A 93 13.05 27.05 7.18
CA ALA A 93 14.31 26.35 6.94
C ALA A 93 14.26 24.87 7.31
N GLY A 94 13.62 24.52 8.42
CA GLY A 94 13.38 23.16 8.83
C GLY A 94 12.56 22.35 7.80
N ARG A 95 11.47 22.93 7.33
CA ARG A 95 10.62 22.35 6.27
C ARG A 95 11.40 22.17 4.96
N LEU A 96 12.13 23.21 4.54
CA LEU A 96 12.93 23.18 3.29
C LEU A 96 14.09 22.18 3.37
N GLY A 97 14.61 21.90 4.58
CA GLY A 97 15.67 20.93 4.82
C GLY A 97 15.21 19.47 4.86
N GLY A 98 13.90 19.20 4.75
CA GLY A 98 13.36 17.84 4.76
C GLY A 98 13.41 17.16 6.12
N PHE A 99 13.35 17.93 7.22
CA PHE A 99 13.35 17.37 8.58
C PHE A 99 12.02 16.69 8.90
N ARG A 100 12.08 15.54 9.58
CA ARG A 100 10.92 14.70 9.88
C ARG A 100 9.85 15.41 10.69
N LEU A 101 10.26 16.25 11.65
CA LEU A 101 9.37 16.96 12.55
C LEU A 101 9.90 18.38 12.77
N VAL A 102 9.06 19.37 12.53
CA VAL A 102 9.35 20.76 12.79
C VAL A 102 8.35 21.25 13.84
N ILE A 103 8.84 21.56 15.03
CA ILE A 103 8.07 22.05 16.17
C ILE A 103 8.26 23.55 16.26
N GLY A 104 7.17 24.29 16.09
CA GLY A 104 7.11 25.73 16.31
C GLY A 104 6.87 26.04 17.79
N VAL A 105 7.61 27.00 18.36
CA VAL A 105 7.34 27.49 19.71
C VAL A 105 6.79 28.90 19.63
N ASP A 106 5.52 29.06 19.92
CA ASP A 106 4.86 30.36 19.87
C ASP A 106 5.05 31.15 21.16
N ARG A 107 6.01 32.04 21.13
CA ARG A 107 6.31 32.91 22.28
C ARG A 107 5.70 34.31 22.21
N VAL A 108 5.15 34.69 21.06
CA VAL A 108 4.70 36.07 20.77
C VAL A 108 3.33 36.14 20.08
N GLY A 109 2.56 35.07 20.06
CA GLY A 109 1.21 35.03 19.47
C GLY A 109 1.21 34.87 17.95
N GLN A 110 2.15 34.11 17.37
CA GLN A 110 2.32 33.84 15.93
C GLN A 110 2.08 32.35 15.54
N ALA A 111 1.24 31.66 16.30
CA ALA A 111 1.00 30.23 16.10
C ALA A 111 0.53 29.87 14.68
N GLU A 112 -0.35 30.70 14.10
CA GLU A 112 -0.86 30.45 12.75
C GLU A 112 0.21 30.68 11.68
N GLU A 113 1.04 31.70 11.84
CA GLU A 113 2.16 31.97 10.95
C GLU A 113 3.19 30.84 10.99
N LEU A 114 3.52 30.30 12.17
CA LEU A 114 4.42 29.16 12.31
C LEU A 114 3.86 27.91 11.60
N LYS A 115 2.56 27.66 11.69
CA LYS A 115 1.90 26.58 10.94
C LYS A 115 1.97 26.80 9.42
N VAL A 116 1.71 28.02 8.97
CA VAL A 116 1.79 28.40 7.54
C VAL A 116 3.21 28.19 7.00
N MET A 117 4.24 28.52 7.79
CA MET A 117 5.66 28.31 7.42
C MET A 117 6.07 26.84 7.44
N GLY A 118 5.24 25.95 7.98
CA GLY A 118 5.42 24.50 7.89
C GLY A 118 5.77 23.79 9.19
N ALA A 119 5.45 24.38 10.34
CA ALA A 119 5.51 23.67 11.62
C ALA A 119 4.47 22.54 11.64
N ASN A 120 4.91 21.33 11.98
CA ASN A 120 4.04 20.17 12.14
C ASN A 120 3.22 20.24 13.43
N VAL A 121 3.84 20.81 14.47
CA VAL A 121 3.24 21.03 15.79
C VAL A 121 3.61 22.43 16.23
N VAL A 122 2.71 23.17 16.85
CA VAL A 122 2.98 24.44 17.49
C VAL A 122 2.54 24.36 18.94
N VAL A 123 3.45 24.73 19.85
CA VAL A 123 3.24 24.79 21.30
C VAL A 123 3.62 26.19 21.82
N SER A 124 3.03 26.62 22.91
CA SER A 124 3.44 27.88 23.59
C SER A 124 4.63 27.66 24.53
N ASP A 125 4.78 26.44 25.04
CA ASP A 125 5.93 26.05 25.85
C ASP A 125 6.29 24.57 25.62
N LEU A 126 7.57 24.22 25.70
CA LEU A 126 8.03 22.86 25.43
C LEU A 126 7.56 21.82 26.46
N SER A 127 7.11 22.24 27.64
CA SER A 127 6.47 21.37 28.63
C SER A 127 5.13 20.78 28.17
N GLU A 128 4.50 21.35 27.13
CA GLU A 128 3.31 20.80 26.51
C GLU A 128 3.57 19.53 25.65
N LEU A 129 4.83 19.31 25.27
CA LEU A 129 5.25 18.14 24.49
C LEU A 129 5.26 16.89 25.37
N LYS A 130 4.44 15.91 24.99
CA LYS A 130 4.49 14.58 25.61
C LYS A 130 5.28 13.64 24.69
N ILE A 131 6.54 13.35 25.05
CA ILE A 131 7.37 12.43 24.27
C ILE A 131 7.02 11.00 24.70
N ARG A 132 6.59 10.18 23.74
CA ARG A 132 6.42 8.75 23.96
C ARG A 132 7.73 8.06 23.57
N TRP A 133 8.47 7.61 24.56
CA TRP A 133 9.71 6.90 24.34
C TRP A 133 9.41 5.46 23.88
N PRO A 134 10.04 4.96 22.79
CA PRO A 134 10.07 3.54 22.55
C PRO A 134 10.87 2.89 23.69
N GLU A 135 10.31 1.91 24.35
CA GLU A 135 11.08 1.12 25.31
C GLU A 135 12.34 0.57 24.61
N LYS A 136 13.50 0.71 25.24
CA LYS A 136 14.78 0.29 24.66
C LYS A 136 14.66 -1.18 24.22
N ALA A 137 14.88 -1.45 22.95
CA ALA A 137 15.10 -2.80 22.43
C ALA A 137 16.40 -3.36 23.06
N GLY A 138 16.22 -4.01 24.15
CA GLY A 138 17.29 -4.61 24.96
C GLY A 138 16.63 -5.40 26.08
N THR A 139 16.24 -6.66 25.80
CA THR A 139 16.04 -7.75 26.79
C THR A 139 15.56 -7.33 28.19
N LYS A 140 14.42 -6.67 28.28
CA LYS A 140 13.52 -6.80 29.41
C LYS A 140 12.28 -7.54 28.91
N LYS A 141 12.08 -8.78 29.37
CA LYS A 141 10.77 -9.41 29.37
C LYS A 141 9.81 -8.37 29.93
N ALA A 142 8.71 -8.06 29.17
CA ALA A 142 7.66 -7.20 29.69
C ALA A 142 7.32 -7.70 31.08
N ALA A 143 7.32 -6.79 32.05
CA ALA A 143 6.86 -7.17 33.38
C ALA A 143 5.39 -7.54 33.23
N ALA A 144 5.04 -8.75 33.57
CA ALA A 144 3.66 -9.22 33.55
C ALA A 144 2.79 -8.23 34.32
N LYS A 145 1.78 -7.68 33.69
CA LYS A 145 0.77 -6.83 34.29
C LYS A 145 -0.28 -7.73 34.94
N ASN A 146 -0.99 -7.23 35.93
CA ASN A 146 -2.16 -7.93 36.41
C ASN A 146 -3.29 -7.81 35.39
N LEU A 147 -3.98 -8.88 35.05
CA LEU A 147 -5.08 -8.90 34.10
C LEU A 147 -6.16 -7.84 34.43
N CYS A 148 -6.47 -7.67 35.74
CA CYS A 148 -7.45 -6.69 36.19
C CYS A 148 -7.04 -5.21 35.92
N ASP A 149 -5.77 -4.96 35.69
CA ASP A 149 -5.24 -3.60 35.41
C ASP A 149 -5.14 -3.29 33.92
N LEU A 150 -5.50 -4.22 33.02
CA LEU A 150 -5.43 -4.01 31.58
C LEU A 150 -6.59 -3.12 31.08
N PRO A 151 -6.33 -2.28 30.06
CA PRO A 151 -7.39 -1.53 29.42
C PRO A 151 -8.34 -2.46 28.65
N SER A 152 -9.64 -2.15 28.68
CA SER A 152 -10.65 -2.89 27.92
C SER A 152 -10.42 -2.75 26.42
N ALA A 153 -10.41 -3.86 25.69
CA ALA A 153 -10.32 -3.84 24.23
C ALA A 153 -11.56 -3.21 23.58
N LEU A 154 -12.76 -3.34 24.18
CA LEU A 154 -13.98 -2.70 23.69
C LEU A 154 -13.93 -1.17 23.79
N GLU A 155 -13.41 -0.65 24.89
CA GLU A 155 -13.27 0.81 25.06
C GLU A 155 -12.21 1.38 24.12
N ASN A 156 -11.17 0.64 23.82
CA ASN A 156 -10.05 1.04 22.96
C ASN A 156 -10.17 0.51 21.52
N ARG A 157 -11.33 -0.03 21.14
CA ARG A 157 -11.54 -0.70 19.84
C ARG A 157 -11.21 0.14 18.61
N ALA A 158 -11.41 1.45 18.67
CA ALA A 158 -11.08 2.34 17.56
C ALA A 158 -9.56 2.50 17.39
N GLU A 159 -8.80 2.66 18.48
CA GLU A 159 -7.33 2.74 18.44
C GLU A 159 -6.72 1.42 17.98
N ILE A 160 -7.26 0.28 18.46
CA ILE A 160 -6.84 -1.05 18.02
C ILE A 160 -7.09 -1.22 16.52
N PHE A 161 -8.24 -0.81 16.01
CA PHE A 161 -8.56 -0.88 14.60
C PHE A 161 -7.58 -0.06 13.74
N GLU A 162 -7.27 1.16 14.13
CA GLU A 162 -6.29 2.00 13.44
C GLU A 162 -4.88 1.40 13.48
N PHE A 163 -4.50 0.80 14.61
CA PHE A 163 -3.21 0.10 14.71
C PHE A 163 -3.13 -1.09 13.77
N LEU A 164 -4.17 -1.93 13.70
CA LEU A 164 -4.25 -3.07 12.79
C LEU A 164 -4.11 -2.63 11.32
N HIS A 165 -4.60 -1.45 10.96
CA HIS A 165 -4.56 -0.92 9.59
C HIS A 165 -3.25 -0.20 9.23
N ARG A 166 -2.26 -0.14 10.12
CA ARG A 166 -0.89 0.28 9.76
C ARG A 166 -0.20 -0.71 8.83
N GLY A 167 -0.71 -1.95 8.79
CA GLY A 167 -0.31 -3.00 7.86
C GLY A 167 -1.51 -3.78 7.36
N THR A 168 -1.32 -5.05 7.02
CA THR A 168 -2.42 -5.97 6.67
C THR A 168 -2.81 -6.74 7.93
N PRO A 169 -4.06 -6.64 8.42
CA PRO A 169 -4.51 -7.39 9.59
C PRO A 169 -4.49 -8.90 9.35
N ALA A 170 -4.06 -9.68 10.36
CA ALA A 170 -4.22 -11.11 10.43
C ALA A 170 -4.76 -11.49 11.81
N ILE A 171 -5.89 -12.18 11.85
CA ILE A 171 -6.65 -12.43 13.06
C ILE A 171 -6.43 -13.88 13.51
N PHE A 172 -5.92 -14.06 14.71
CA PHE A 172 -5.72 -15.35 15.35
C PHE A 172 -6.61 -15.45 16.57
N LEU A 173 -7.39 -16.50 16.65
CA LEU A 173 -8.37 -16.71 17.70
C LEU A 173 -8.13 -18.07 18.36
N ASP A 174 -8.04 -18.12 19.68
CA ASP A 174 -8.20 -19.37 20.39
C ASP A 174 -9.67 -19.78 20.41
N TYR A 175 -9.95 -21.02 20.77
CA TYR A 175 -11.31 -21.57 20.74
C TYR A 175 -11.96 -21.65 22.13
N ASP A 176 -11.35 -22.46 23.04
CA ASP A 176 -11.91 -22.74 24.36
C ASP A 176 -11.65 -21.58 25.33
N GLY A 177 -12.66 -21.02 25.95
CA GLY A 177 -12.55 -19.86 26.82
C GLY A 177 -12.53 -18.52 26.08
N THR A 178 -12.29 -18.54 24.76
CA THR A 178 -12.20 -17.37 23.91
C THR A 178 -13.44 -17.20 23.01
N LEU A 179 -13.71 -18.15 22.11
CA LEU A 179 -14.91 -18.14 21.26
C LEU A 179 -16.09 -18.86 21.90
N THR A 180 -15.81 -19.75 22.83
CA THR A 180 -16.81 -20.53 23.61
C THR A 180 -16.50 -20.46 25.09
N PRO A 181 -17.50 -20.51 25.94
CA PRO A 181 -17.26 -20.64 27.40
C PRO A 181 -16.50 -21.92 27.71
N ILE A 182 -15.73 -21.89 28.80
CA ILE A 182 -15.13 -23.11 29.37
C ILE A 182 -16.23 -24.00 29.95
N VAL A 183 -16.33 -25.23 29.45
CA VAL A 183 -17.35 -26.22 29.85
C VAL A 183 -16.73 -27.45 30.53
N SER A 184 -17.54 -28.23 31.20
CA SER A 184 -17.06 -29.42 31.93
C SER A 184 -16.66 -30.56 30.98
N HIS A 185 -17.34 -30.70 29.85
CA HIS A 185 -17.05 -31.73 28.86
C HIS A 185 -16.64 -31.05 27.55
N PRO A 186 -15.51 -31.41 26.97
CA PRO A 186 -15.00 -30.79 25.72
C PRO A 186 -15.99 -30.78 24.56
N GLU A 187 -16.86 -31.80 24.47
CA GLU A 187 -17.89 -31.90 23.45
C GLU A 187 -19.01 -30.86 23.57
N ASP A 188 -19.21 -30.27 24.75
CA ASP A 188 -20.25 -29.25 25.02
C ASP A 188 -19.80 -27.83 24.65
N ALA A 189 -18.55 -27.63 24.27
CA ALA A 189 -18.02 -26.35 23.84
C ALA A 189 -18.50 -26.01 22.41
N ILE A 190 -19.79 -25.76 22.26
CA ILE A 190 -20.42 -25.49 20.97
C ILE A 190 -20.34 -24.00 20.65
N LEU A 191 -19.79 -23.67 19.47
CA LEU A 191 -19.74 -22.30 18.98
C LEU A 191 -21.15 -21.77 18.69
N LYS A 192 -21.55 -20.68 19.35
CA LYS A 192 -22.84 -20.02 19.12
C LYS A 192 -22.94 -19.60 17.65
N GLU A 193 -24.13 -19.74 17.05
CA GLU A 193 -24.35 -19.41 15.64
C GLU A 193 -24.09 -17.94 15.32
N GLU A 194 -24.33 -17.04 16.26
CA GLU A 194 -24.03 -15.63 16.15
C GLU A 194 -22.53 -15.40 16.01
N THR A 195 -21.72 -15.98 16.90
CA THR A 195 -20.25 -15.90 16.85
C THR A 195 -19.72 -16.52 15.55
N ARG A 196 -20.27 -17.66 15.10
CA ARG A 196 -19.90 -18.30 13.82
C ARG A 196 -20.12 -17.37 12.63
N ARG A 197 -21.26 -16.67 12.58
CA ARG A 197 -21.56 -15.69 11.51
C ARG A 197 -20.55 -14.53 11.54
N VAL A 198 -20.19 -14.04 12.72
CA VAL A 198 -19.21 -12.96 12.86
C VAL A 198 -17.83 -13.40 12.36
N VAL A 199 -17.35 -14.56 12.81
CA VAL A 199 -16.05 -15.11 12.37
C VAL A 199 -16.03 -15.35 10.86
N LYS A 200 -17.13 -15.86 10.28
CA LYS A 200 -17.26 -16.04 8.83
C LYS A 200 -17.17 -14.71 8.07
N ARG A 201 -17.89 -13.69 8.51
CA ARG A 201 -17.83 -12.34 7.91
C ARG A 201 -16.44 -11.71 8.07
N LEU A 202 -15.78 -11.97 9.19
CA LEU A 202 -14.40 -11.52 9.42
C LEU A 202 -13.45 -12.17 8.41
N ALA A 203 -13.64 -13.45 8.11
CA ALA A 203 -12.85 -14.21 7.13
C ALA A 203 -13.04 -13.75 5.69
N GLU A 204 -14.17 -13.13 5.37
CA GLU A 204 -14.39 -12.51 4.05
C GLU A 204 -13.48 -11.31 3.81
N GLN A 205 -12.96 -10.68 4.88
CA GLN A 205 -12.18 -9.45 4.83
C GLN A 205 -10.70 -9.68 5.09
N TRP A 206 -10.38 -10.52 6.07
CA TRP A 206 -9.01 -10.77 6.53
C TRP A 206 -8.71 -12.24 6.66
N THR A 207 -7.44 -12.58 6.74
CA THR A 207 -7.04 -13.95 7.09
C THR A 207 -7.38 -14.20 8.55
N VAL A 208 -8.27 -15.17 8.79
CA VAL A 208 -8.64 -15.64 10.12
C VAL A 208 -8.07 -17.02 10.34
N THR A 209 -7.44 -17.22 11.49
CA THR A 209 -6.87 -18.48 11.94
C THR A 209 -7.43 -18.87 13.31
N ILE A 210 -7.96 -20.09 13.44
CA ILE A 210 -8.24 -20.68 14.73
C ILE A 210 -7.01 -21.46 15.18
N LEU A 211 -6.39 -21.05 16.29
CA LEU A 211 -5.20 -21.69 16.85
C LEU A 211 -5.54 -22.31 18.22
N SER A 212 -5.78 -23.60 18.24
CA SER A 212 -6.30 -24.32 19.39
C SER A 212 -5.43 -25.48 19.84
N GLY A 213 -5.50 -25.82 21.11
CA GLY A 213 -4.95 -27.07 21.70
C GLY A 213 -5.75 -28.33 21.34
N ARG A 214 -6.96 -28.19 20.76
CA ARG A 214 -7.76 -29.31 20.25
C ARG A 214 -7.14 -29.91 19.00
N ASP A 215 -7.44 -31.18 18.76
CA ASP A 215 -7.07 -31.84 17.52
C ASP A 215 -7.80 -31.19 16.32
N LEU A 216 -7.12 -31.14 15.18
CA LEU A 216 -7.61 -30.51 13.99
C LEU A 216 -9.00 -30.97 13.52
N PRO A 217 -9.34 -32.30 13.53
CA PRO A 217 -10.68 -32.77 13.17
C PRO A 217 -11.76 -32.23 14.11
N ASP A 218 -11.47 -32.13 15.41
CA ASP A 218 -12.44 -31.69 16.41
C ASP A 218 -12.74 -30.20 16.29
N VAL A 219 -11.70 -29.36 16.22
CA VAL A 219 -11.91 -27.92 16.10
C VAL A 219 -12.64 -27.57 14.79
N ARG A 220 -12.34 -28.26 13.67
CA ARG A 220 -13.06 -28.07 12.41
C ARG A 220 -14.53 -28.47 12.51
N LYS A 221 -14.83 -29.59 13.18
CA LYS A 221 -16.19 -30.08 13.39
C LYS A 221 -17.02 -29.11 14.24
N MET A 222 -16.40 -28.42 15.20
CA MET A 222 -17.04 -27.46 16.08
C MET A 222 -17.26 -26.10 15.46
N VAL A 223 -16.26 -25.57 14.77
CA VAL A 223 -16.29 -24.24 14.15
C VAL A 223 -17.12 -24.23 12.85
N ARG A 224 -16.97 -25.21 11.96
CA ARG A 224 -17.72 -25.40 10.71
C ARG A 224 -17.67 -24.19 9.78
N ILE A 225 -16.48 -23.65 9.53
CA ILE A 225 -16.23 -22.59 8.54
C ILE A 225 -15.10 -23.08 7.62
N ASP A 226 -15.33 -23.13 6.31
CA ASP A 226 -14.37 -23.69 5.35
C ASP A 226 -13.30 -22.69 4.92
N ASP A 227 -13.60 -21.38 4.94
CA ASP A 227 -12.76 -20.32 4.39
C ASP A 227 -11.77 -19.71 5.41
N ILE A 228 -11.41 -20.46 6.46
CA ILE A 228 -10.45 -20.04 7.50
C ILE A 228 -9.31 -21.02 7.63
N VAL A 229 -8.24 -20.59 8.29
CA VAL A 229 -7.11 -21.45 8.63
C VAL A 229 -7.36 -22.10 9.99
N TYR A 230 -7.07 -23.37 10.10
CA TYR A 230 -7.11 -24.13 11.33
C TYR A 230 -5.73 -24.63 11.69
N ALA A 231 -5.33 -24.39 12.91
CA ALA A 231 -4.11 -24.89 13.52
C ALA A 231 -4.50 -25.64 14.79
N GLY A 232 -4.59 -26.95 14.69
CA GLY A 232 -4.91 -27.87 15.80
C GLY A 232 -3.66 -28.34 16.54
N SER A 233 -3.85 -28.96 17.71
CA SER A 233 -2.78 -29.51 18.57
C SER A 233 -1.65 -28.49 18.80
N HIS A 234 -1.99 -27.25 19.17
CA HIS A 234 -1.06 -26.12 19.33
C HIS A 234 -0.24 -25.78 18.08
N GLY A 235 -0.82 -26.01 16.88
CA GLY A 235 -0.18 -25.69 15.61
C GLY A 235 0.66 -26.80 14.99
N PHE A 236 0.59 -28.04 15.49
CA PHE A 236 1.24 -29.18 14.85
C PHE A 236 0.53 -29.64 13.57
N ASP A 237 -0.80 -29.50 13.49
CA ASP A 237 -1.61 -29.77 12.32
C ASP A 237 -2.23 -28.48 11.79
N ILE A 238 -1.91 -28.11 10.54
CA ILE A 238 -2.40 -26.88 9.92
C ILE A 238 -3.13 -27.23 8.62
N VAL A 239 -4.31 -26.61 8.40
CA VAL A 239 -5.06 -26.71 7.15
C VAL A 239 -5.77 -25.39 6.87
N GLY A 240 -5.88 -24.99 5.61
CA GLY A 240 -6.61 -23.78 5.22
C GLY A 240 -6.80 -23.68 3.71
N PRO A 241 -7.58 -22.67 3.24
CA PRO A 241 -7.92 -22.52 1.82
C PRO A 241 -6.70 -22.38 0.89
N SER A 242 -5.59 -21.87 1.40
CA SER A 242 -4.34 -21.66 0.65
C SER A 242 -3.20 -22.56 1.14
N ILE A 243 -3.48 -23.49 2.04
CA ILE A 243 -2.50 -24.41 2.62
C ILE A 243 -2.94 -25.82 2.29
N VAL A 244 -2.21 -26.49 1.42
CA VAL A 244 -2.25 -27.95 1.34
C VAL A 244 -1.86 -28.46 2.71
N LYS A 245 -2.66 -29.37 3.32
CA LYS A 245 -2.47 -29.91 4.66
C LYS A 245 -0.99 -30.05 5.01
N GLN A 246 -0.48 -29.15 5.84
CA GLN A 246 0.92 -29.15 6.26
C GLN A 246 0.97 -29.91 7.58
N GLU A 247 1.39 -31.15 7.52
CA GLU A 247 1.77 -31.91 8.70
C GLU A 247 3.21 -31.51 9.07
N ASN A 248 3.41 -31.10 10.31
CA ASN A 248 4.75 -30.84 10.79
C ASN A 248 5.48 -32.18 10.97
N ASP A 249 6.43 -32.46 10.04
CA ASP A 249 7.25 -33.71 10.06
C ASP A 249 7.93 -33.93 11.44
N ILE A 250 8.19 -32.85 12.15
CA ILE A 250 8.79 -32.87 13.50
C ILE A 250 7.88 -33.58 14.50
N GLY A 251 6.55 -33.39 14.40
CA GLY A 251 5.58 -34.04 15.32
C GLY A 251 5.49 -35.56 15.11
N GLN A 252 5.62 -36.04 13.89
CA GLN A 252 5.41 -37.45 13.57
C GLN A 252 6.39 -38.38 14.26
N ARG A 253 7.64 -37.96 14.48
CA ARG A 253 8.66 -38.79 15.17
C ARG A 253 8.31 -39.10 16.64
N PHE A 254 7.42 -38.34 17.25
CA PHE A 254 7.02 -38.54 18.64
C PHE A 254 5.81 -39.47 18.81
N LEU A 255 5.08 -39.80 17.74
CA LEU A 255 3.93 -40.71 17.82
C LEU A 255 4.23 -42.03 18.51
N PRO A 256 5.36 -42.74 18.21
CA PRO A 256 5.68 -44.01 18.89
C PRO A 256 5.92 -43.86 20.40
N HIS A 257 6.42 -42.71 20.87
CA HIS A 257 6.62 -42.40 22.27
C HIS A 257 5.27 -42.18 22.99
N LEU A 258 4.39 -41.40 22.33
CA LEU A 258 3.05 -41.16 22.86
C LEU A 258 2.22 -42.42 22.92
N ASP A 259 2.32 -43.35 21.96
CA ASP A 259 1.60 -44.62 21.94
C ASP A 259 2.02 -45.49 23.13
N ARG A 260 3.30 -45.55 23.50
CA ARG A 260 3.80 -46.26 24.68
C ARG A 260 3.30 -45.66 25.96
N VAL A 261 3.40 -44.31 26.09
CA VAL A 261 2.95 -43.59 27.30
C VAL A 261 1.45 -43.74 27.50
N GLU A 262 0.66 -43.71 26.44
CA GLU A 262 -0.79 -43.91 26.51
C GLU A 262 -1.12 -45.29 27.12
N ALA A 263 -0.50 -46.35 26.61
CA ALA A 263 -0.70 -47.70 27.11
C ALA A 263 -0.32 -47.84 28.60
N GLU A 264 0.85 -47.28 29.00
CA GLU A 264 1.33 -47.31 30.38
C GLU A 264 0.44 -46.48 31.32
N LEU A 265 -0.08 -45.32 30.86
CA LEU A 265 -1.01 -44.51 31.63
C LEU A 265 -2.35 -45.21 31.86
N HIS A 266 -2.90 -45.85 30.84
CA HIS A 266 -4.14 -46.62 30.98
C HIS A 266 -3.99 -47.78 31.98
N GLU A 267 -2.88 -48.47 31.97
CA GLU A 267 -2.61 -49.55 32.94
C GLU A 267 -2.40 -49.01 34.36
N THR A 268 -1.58 -47.94 34.48
CA THR A 268 -1.16 -47.41 35.80
C THR A 268 -2.25 -46.63 36.52
N LEU A 269 -3.22 -46.05 35.80
CA LEU A 269 -4.30 -45.23 36.36
C LEU A 269 -5.66 -45.95 36.38
N ALA A 270 -5.75 -47.20 35.95
CA ALA A 270 -6.99 -47.96 35.83
C ALA A 270 -7.74 -48.14 37.19
N ASP A 271 -7.01 -48.14 38.30
CA ASP A 271 -7.54 -48.28 39.66
C ASP A 271 -7.82 -46.93 40.36
N LEU A 272 -7.60 -45.79 39.69
CA LEU A 272 -7.85 -44.45 40.25
C LEU A 272 -9.19 -43.88 39.76
N PRO A 273 -10.24 -43.86 40.64
CA PRO A 273 -11.54 -43.34 40.25
C PRO A 273 -11.47 -41.85 39.89
N GLY A 274 -12.07 -41.49 38.74
CA GLY A 274 -12.11 -40.10 38.29
C GLY A 274 -10.92 -39.64 37.43
N ALA A 275 -9.85 -40.47 37.33
CA ALA A 275 -8.77 -40.22 36.38
C ALA A 275 -9.20 -40.68 34.99
N ARG A 276 -8.98 -39.83 33.98
CA ARG A 276 -9.29 -40.15 32.59
C ARG A 276 -8.10 -39.80 31.68
N VAL A 277 -7.65 -40.77 30.92
CA VAL A 277 -6.61 -40.58 29.89
C VAL A 277 -7.28 -40.29 28.56
N GLU A 278 -6.89 -39.20 27.92
CA GLU A 278 -7.36 -38.79 26.59
C GLU A 278 -6.17 -38.69 25.63
N ARG A 279 -6.25 -39.49 24.57
CA ARG A 279 -5.23 -39.44 23.49
C ARG A 279 -5.58 -38.35 22.48
N LYS A 280 -4.71 -37.34 22.35
CA LYS A 280 -4.70 -36.42 21.26
C LYS A 280 -3.61 -36.89 20.27
N ARG A 281 -3.67 -36.41 19.02
CA ARG A 281 -2.70 -36.84 17.99
C ARG A 281 -1.25 -36.64 18.43
N PHE A 282 -0.90 -35.49 18.97
CA PHE A 282 0.46 -35.14 19.41
C PHE A 282 0.58 -34.84 20.92
N ALA A 283 -0.39 -35.26 21.70
CA ALA A 283 -0.37 -35.10 23.12
C ALA A 283 -1.20 -36.18 23.80
N ILE A 284 -0.95 -36.40 25.10
CA ILE A 284 -1.81 -37.22 25.96
C ILE A 284 -2.22 -36.37 27.16
N ALA A 285 -3.53 -36.22 27.40
CA ALA A 285 -4.07 -35.50 28.51
C ALA A 285 -4.56 -36.46 29.61
N VAL A 286 -4.11 -36.25 30.83
CA VAL A 286 -4.62 -36.96 32.03
C VAL A 286 -5.51 -35.99 32.79
N HIS A 287 -6.82 -36.15 32.66
CA HIS A 287 -7.82 -35.37 33.37
C HIS A 287 -7.99 -35.87 34.78
N TYR A 288 -7.89 -34.99 35.77
CA TYR A 288 -8.04 -35.33 37.20
C TYR A 288 -9.06 -34.45 37.92
N ARG A 289 -9.96 -33.80 37.19
CA ARG A 289 -10.99 -32.91 37.76
C ARG A 289 -11.97 -33.66 38.67
N GLN A 290 -12.21 -34.95 38.40
CA GLN A 290 -13.12 -35.81 39.11
C GLN A 290 -12.40 -36.76 40.11
N VAL A 291 -11.11 -36.64 40.29
CA VAL A 291 -10.31 -37.40 41.23
C VAL A 291 -10.44 -36.75 42.59
N ASP A 292 -10.66 -37.58 43.65
CA ASP A 292 -10.71 -37.12 45.03
C ASP A 292 -9.37 -36.49 45.44
N ASP A 293 -9.42 -35.35 46.14
CA ASP A 293 -8.24 -34.61 46.56
C ASP A 293 -7.23 -35.44 47.36
N SER A 294 -7.70 -36.46 48.10
CA SER A 294 -6.84 -37.40 48.82
C SER A 294 -6.01 -38.32 47.92
N LEU A 295 -6.41 -38.52 46.68
CA LEU A 295 -5.74 -39.39 45.69
C LEU A 295 -4.87 -38.61 44.73
N LEU A 296 -4.90 -37.27 44.75
CA LEU A 296 -4.14 -36.43 43.84
C LEU A 296 -2.63 -36.63 43.91
N GLY A 297 -2.10 -36.76 45.15
CA GLY A 297 -0.67 -37.05 45.34
C GLY A 297 -0.24 -38.39 44.73
N THR A 298 -1.07 -39.42 44.86
CA THR A 298 -0.81 -40.72 44.26
C THR A 298 -0.88 -40.69 42.72
N LEU A 299 -1.84 -39.95 42.20
CA LEU A 299 -1.97 -39.77 40.76
C LEU A 299 -0.74 -39.04 40.19
N GLU A 300 -0.32 -37.93 40.81
CA GLU A 300 0.83 -37.14 40.37
C GLU A 300 2.12 -37.97 40.45
N GLU A 301 2.36 -38.71 41.52
CA GLU A 301 3.53 -39.60 41.65
C GLU A 301 3.58 -40.65 40.51
N ARG A 302 2.44 -41.27 40.20
CA ARG A 302 2.34 -42.24 39.11
C ARG A 302 2.61 -41.64 37.76
N VAL A 303 2.04 -40.47 37.47
CA VAL A 303 2.25 -39.72 36.22
C VAL A 303 3.70 -39.30 36.12
N ASP A 304 4.32 -38.76 37.17
CA ASP A 304 5.71 -38.33 37.17
C ASP A 304 6.70 -39.49 36.99
N ARG A 305 6.38 -40.67 37.49
CA ARG A 305 7.20 -41.88 37.27
C ARG A 305 7.24 -42.31 35.82
N ILE A 306 6.10 -42.19 35.09
CA ILE A 306 6.02 -42.48 33.66
C ILE A 306 6.79 -41.42 32.91
N PHE A 307 6.56 -40.14 33.24
CA PHE A 307 7.25 -39.02 32.62
C PHE A 307 8.77 -39.11 32.72
N ALA A 308 9.32 -39.50 33.88
CA ALA A 308 10.77 -39.63 34.10
C ALA A 308 11.46 -40.64 33.15
N ARG A 309 10.69 -41.55 32.55
CA ARG A 309 11.21 -42.58 31.60
C ARG A 309 11.17 -42.14 30.14
N GLU A 310 10.52 -41.01 29.80
CA GLU A 310 10.31 -40.57 28.46
C GLU A 310 10.89 -39.15 28.27
N PRO A 311 12.23 -39.01 28.13
CA PRO A 311 12.88 -37.69 27.98
C PRO A 311 12.51 -36.94 26.69
N GLU A 312 11.96 -37.64 25.71
CA GLU A 312 11.47 -37.06 24.46
C GLU A 312 10.13 -36.33 24.61
N LEU A 313 9.46 -36.50 25.77
CA LEU A 313 8.22 -35.82 26.11
C LEU A 313 8.45 -34.88 27.29
N ARG A 314 7.67 -33.81 27.39
CA ARG A 314 7.62 -32.91 28.52
C ARG A 314 6.22 -32.91 29.16
N LYS A 315 6.17 -32.80 30.49
CA LYS A 315 4.91 -32.59 31.26
C LYS A 315 4.53 -31.10 31.16
N SER A 316 3.32 -30.83 30.72
CA SER A 316 2.66 -29.53 30.81
C SER A 316 1.47 -29.65 31.80
N THR A 317 1.14 -28.56 32.48
CA THR A 317 0.04 -28.51 33.44
C THR A 317 -0.99 -27.48 33.00
N GLY A 318 -2.26 -27.85 32.94
CA GLY A 318 -3.39 -27.00 32.71
C GLY A 318 -4.42 -26.99 33.83
N LYS A 319 -5.61 -26.43 33.62
CA LYS A 319 -6.70 -26.37 34.63
C LYS A 319 -7.23 -27.79 34.98
N LYS A 320 -6.57 -28.46 35.93
CA LYS A 320 -6.86 -29.85 36.37
C LYS A 320 -6.57 -30.95 35.34
N ILE A 321 -5.48 -30.74 34.55
CA ILE A 321 -4.99 -31.64 33.51
C ILE A 321 -3.46 -31.71 33.59
N PHE A 322 -2.88 -32.91 33.42
CA PHE A 322 -1.48 -33.11 33.07
C PHE A 322 -1.42 -33.50 31.62
N GLU A 323 -0.57 -32.82 30.85
CA GLU A 323 -0.38 -33.15 29.44
C GLU A 323 1.07 -33.58 29.15
N PHE A 324 1.21 -34.69 28.41
CA PHE A 324 2.45 -35.14 27.81
C PHE A 324 2.52 -34.61 26.39
N VAL A 325 3.45 -33.73 26.14
CA VAL A 325 3.68 -33.14 24.80
C VAL A 325 5.12 -33.35 24.33
N PRO A 326 5.42 -33.35 23.06
CA PRO A 326 6.78 -33.43 22.54
C PRO A 326 7.74 -32.45 23.19
N ASN A 327 8.92 -32.90 23.60
CA ASN A 327 9.96 -32.07 24.21
C ASN A 327 10.76 -31.28 23.17
N ILE A 328 10.09 -30.36 22.49
CA ILE A 328 10.66 -29.45 21.50
C ILE A 328 10.27 -28.01 21.81
N LYS A 329 11.05 -27.07 21.29
CA LYS A 329 10.70 -25.64 21.33
C LYS A 329 9.56 -25.36 20.32
N TRP A 330 8.37 -25.82 20.67
CA TRP A 330 7.16 -25.56 19.89
C TRP A 330 6.02 -25.19 20.84
N ASN A 331 5.37 -24.07 20.57
CA ASN A 331 4.26 -23.54 21.35
C ASN A 331 3.36 -22.68 20.45
N LYS A 332 2.28 -22.09 20.97
CA LYS A 332 1.36 -21.26 20.20
C LYS A 332 2.05 -20.03 19.58
N GLY A 333 3.09 -19.48 20.20
CA GLY A 333 3.88 -18.38 19.67
C GLY A 333 4.67 -18.77 18.41
N GLU A 334 5.42 -19.89 18.48
CA GLU A 334 6.17 -20.41 17.33
C GLU A 334 5.24 -20.82 16.19
N ALA A 335 4.08 -21.41 16.52
CA ALA A 335 3.05 -21.75 15.54
C ALA A 335 2.50 -20.50 14.84
N LEU A 336 2.21 -19.44 15.59
CA LEU A 336 1.74 -18.15 15.04
C LEU A 336 2.79 -17.53 14.11
N LEU A 337 4.06 -17.48 14.53
CA LEU A 337 5.14 -16.95 13.71
C LEU A 337 5.33 -17.74 12.40
N SER A 338 5.32 -19.07 12.50
CA SER A 338 5.37 -19.97 11.34
C SER A 338 4.18 -19.76 10.39
N LEU A 339 2.98 -19.54 10.93
CA LEU A 339 1.79 -19.25 10.14
C LEU A 339 1.89 -17.89 9.44
N LEU A 340 2.40 -16.86 10.10
CA LEU A 340 2.63 -15.57 9.46
C LEU A 340 3.58 -15.68 8.27
N ASP A 341 4.67 -16.43 8.42
CA ASP A 341 5.64 -16.63 7.34
C ASP A 341 5.10 -17.52 6.21
N THR A 342 4.20 -18.45 6.54
CA THR A 342 3.58 -19.35 5.56
C THR A 342 2.45 -18.67 4.77
N LEU A 343 1.62 -17.89 5.46
CA LEU A 343 0.40 -17.30 4.88
C LEU A 343 0.66 -16.01 4.11
N PHE A 344 1.75 -15.29 4.42
CA PHE A 344 1.98 -13.97 3.86
C PHE A 344 3.33 -13.87 3.16
N VAL A 345 3.36 -13.11 2.07
CA VAL A 345 4.58 -12.86 1.27
C VAL A 345 5.60 -12.01 2.04
N ASP A 346 5.14 -11.05 2.83
CA ASP A 346 5.98 -10.23 3.70
C ASP A 346 5.34 -10.13 5.08
N SER A 347 5.73 -11.04 5.96
CA SER A 347 5.21 -11.10 7.34
C SER A 347 5.51 -9.83 8.15
N ARG A 348 6.52 -9.02 7.75
CA ARG A 348 6.86 -7.74 8.42
C ARG A 348 5.79 -6.66 8.23
N LYS A 349 4.99 -6.75 7.15
CA LYS A 349 3.88 -5.82 6.87
C LYS A 349 2.54 -6.30 7.42
N ILE A 350 2.53 -7.45 8.08
CA ILE A 350 1.34 -8.01 8.72
C ILE A 350 1.28 -7.54 10.15
N VAL A 351 0.10 -7.09 10.54
CA VAL A 351 -0.22 -6.75 11.93
C VAL A 351 -1.10 -7.83 12.52
N PRO A 352 -0.53 -8.77 13.29
CA PRO A 352 -1.31 -9.85 13.90
C PRO A 352 -2.15 -9.31 15.08
N LEU A 353 -3.38 -9.79 15.18
CA LEU A 353 -4.22 -9.73 16.37
C LEU A 353 -4.37 -11.14 16.91
N PHE A 354 -4.02 -11.37 18.17
CA PHE A 354 -4.28 -12.64 18.84
C PHE A 354 -5.21 -12.45 20.04
N ILE A 355 -6.27 -13.24 20.11
CA ILE A 355 -7.21 -13.28 21.23
C ILE A 355 -7.20 -14.69 21.84
N GLY A 356 -6.94 -14.79 23.15
CA GLY A 356 -6.87 -16.05 23.87
C GLY A 356 -7.14 -15.88 25.36
N ASP A 357 -7.36 -16.98 26.10
CA ASP A 357 -7.77 -16.95 27.53
C ASP A 357 -6.81 -17.65 28.47
N ASP A 358 -5.87 -18.48 27.97
CA ASP A 358 -5.11 -19.42 28.86
C ASP A 358 -3.60 -19.02 28.94
N THR A 359 -2.89 -19.68 29.80
CA THR A 359 -1.44 -19.58 30.01
C THR A 359 -0.64 -19.98 28.77
N THR A 360 -1.17 -20.86 27.92
CA THR A 360 -0.57 -21.26 26.67
C THR A 360 -0.60 -20.15 25.62
N ASP A 361 -1.51 -19.17 25.76
CA ASP A 361 -1.63 -18.01 24.85
C ASP A 361 -0.61 -16.93 25.15
N GLU A 362 -0.04 -16.92 26.37
CA GLU A 362 1.03 -16.01 26.73
C GLU A 362 2.25 -16.12 25.81
N ASP A 363 2.51 -17.32 25.26
CA ASP A 363 3.57 -17.50 24.28
C ASP A 363 3.26 -16.81 22.93
N ALA A 364 1.99 -16.82 22.53
CA ALA A 364 1.55 -16.09 21.34
C ALA A 364 1.55 -14.56 21.59
N PHE A 365 1.14 -14.10 22.76
CA PHE A 365 1.21 -12.69 23.14
C PHE A 365 2.64 -12.16 23.08
N ARG A 366 3.61 -12.90 23.63
CA ARG A 366 5.05 -12.55 23.56
C ARG A 366 5.57 -12.54 22.15
N ALA A 367 5.13 -13.47 21.30
CA ALA A 367 5.61 -13.59 19.92
C ALA A 367 5.22 -12.39 19.03
N ILE A 368 4.15 -11.66 19.40
CA ILE A 368 3.65 -10.51 18.65
C ILE A 368 3.78 -9.18 19.37
N GLU A 369 4.44 -9.13 20.55
CA GLU A 369 4.51 -7.96 21.44
C GLU A 369 4.95 -6.68 20.72
N ASP A 370 5.96 -6.78 19.84
CA ASP A 370 6.54 -5.64 19.14
C ASP A 370 5.78 -5.22 17.87
N ARG A 371 4.87 -6.06 17.35
CA ARG A 371 4.28 -5.85 16.02
C ARG A 371 2.79 -6.12 15.88
N GLY A 372 2.15 -6.54 16.96
CA GLY A 372 0.76 -6.97 16.95
C GLY A 372 -0.05 -6.44 18.10
N VAL A 373 -1.29 -6.92 18.17
CA VAL A 373 -2.21 -6.64 19.27
C VAL A 373 -2.54 -7.96 19.97
N SER A 374 -2.37 -8.01 21.29
CA SER A 374 -2.70 -9.16 22.14
C SER A 374 -3.83 -8.81 23.08
N ILE A 375 -4.86 -9.65 23.08
CA ILE A 375 -6.05 -9.49 23.92
C ILE A 375 -6.27 -10.77 24.72
N ILE A 376 -6.32 -10.65 26.03
CA ILE A 376 -6.63 -11.77 26.92
C ILE A 376 -8.12 -11.76 27.27
N VAL A 377 -8.71 -12.97 27.37
CA VAL A 377 -10.12 -13.13 27.77
C VAL A 377 -10.16 -13.67 29.19
N GLY A 378 -10.90 -13.00 30.07
CA GLY A 378 -11.11 -13.42 31.44
C GLY A 378 -11.18 -12.28 32.43
N CYS A 379 -11.39 -12.61 33.70
CA CYS A 379 -11.47 -11.67 34.84
C CYS A 379 -10.69 -12.16 36.08
N GLU A 380 -9.84 -13.17 35.91
CA GLU A 380 -9.07 -13.77 37.01
C GLU A 380 -7.86 -12.87 37.34
N ASP A 381 -7.49 -12.82 38.63
CA ASP A 381 -6.31 -12.10 39.11
C ASP A 381 -5.04 -12.93 38.82
N ARG A 382 -4.44 -12.71 37.66
CA ARG A 382 -3.20 -13.38 37.23
C ARG A 382 -2.30 -12.47 36.38
N PRO A 383 -0.98 -12.74 36.38
CA PRO A 383 -0.06 -12.00 35.55
C PRO A 383 -0.21 -12.36 34.06
N THR A 384 -0.17 -11.36 33.21
CA THR A 384 -0.22 -11.49 31.72
C THR A 384 0.68 -10.49 31.02
N VAL A 385 1.14 -10.82 29.80
CA VAL A 385 1.84 -9.89 28.90
C VAL A 385 0.90 -9.34 27.80
N ALA A 386 -0.38 -9.69 27.83
CA ALA A 386 -1.37 -9.12 26.92
C ALA A 386 -1.45 -7.60 27.06
N GLN A 387 -1.86 -6.93 25.99
CA GLN A 387 -2.01 -5.48 25.95
C GLN A 387 -3.40 -5.00 26.39
N TYR A 388 -4.42 -5.80 26.10
CA TYR A 388 -5.84 -5.49 26.39
C TYR A 388 -6.56 -6.69 26.96
N VAL A 389 -7.74 -6.43 27.55
CA VAL A 389 -8.61 -7.47 28.12
C VAL A 389 -10.03 -7.39 27.55
N LEU A 390 -10.65 -8.57 27.40
CA LEU A 390 -12.09 -8.78 27.24
C LEU A 390 -12.57 -9.72 28.36
N ARG A 391 -13.77 -9.53 28.88
CA ARG A 391 -14.24 -10.26 30.06
C ARG A 391 -14.63 -11.70 29.77
N ASP A 392 -15.25 -11.94 28.63
CA ASP A 392 -15.88 -13.20 28.28
C ASP A 392 -16.05 -13.37 26.75
N PRO A 393 -16.47 -14.53 26.24
CA PRO A 393 -16.74 -14.78 24.83
C PRO A 393 -17.81 -13.88 24.19
N ASP A 394 -18.74 -13.31 24.96
CA ASP A 394 -19.74 -12.39 24.43
C ASP A 394 -19.12 -11.02 24.13
N GLU A 395 -18.19 -10.53 24.97
CA GLU A 395 -17.36 -9.35 24.65
C GLU A 395 -16.41 -9.61 23.48
N VAL A 396 -15.86 -10.81 23.34
CA VAL A 396 -15.08 -11.19 22.14
C VAL A 396 -15.95 -11.05 20.90
N ARG A 397 -17.17 -11.57 20.92
CA ARG A 397 -18.11 -11.46 19.80
C ARG A 397 -18.39 -10.00 19.47
N GLU A 398 -18.70 -9.16 20.46
CA GLU A 398 -18.96 -7.72 20.25
C GLU A 398 -17.76 -7.00 19.63
N PHE A 399 -16.54 -7.29 20.10
CA PHE A 399 -15.31 -6.74 19.54
C PHE A 399 -15.09 -7.18 18.08
N LEU A 400 -15.31 -8.45 17.77
CA LEU A 400 -15.22 -8.96 16.41
C LEU A 400 -16.30 -8.38 15.49
N GLU A 401 -17.53 -8.16 15.99
CA GLU A 401 -18.60 -7.46 15.25
C GLU A 401 -18.17 -6.04 14.88
N PHE A 402 -17.58 -5.31 15.80
CA PHE A 402 -17.03 -3.97 15.52
C PHE A 402 -15.93 -4.04 14.44
N LEU A 403 -15.01 -5.01 14.52
CA LEU A 403 -13.99 -5.18 13.48
C LEU A 403 -14.62 -5.47 12.12
N VAL A 404 -15.63 -6.32 12.06
CA VAL A 404 -16.38 -6.62 10.83
C VAL A 404 -17.03 -5.36 10.25
N GLU A 405 -17.71 -4.58 11.07
CA GLU A 405 -18.37 -3.34 10.62
C GLU A 405 -17.35 -2.34 10.06
N LYS A 406 -16.27 -2.10 10.78
CA LYS A 406 -15.20 -1.19 10.35
C LYS A 406 -14.43 -1.71 9.14
N GLY A 407 -14.17 -3.01 9.09
CA GLY A 407 -13.52 -3.65 7.95
C GLY A 407 -14.38 -3.60 6.68
N LEU A 408 -15.70 -3.69 6.81
CA LEU A 408 -16.62 -3.47 5.71
C LEU A 408 -16.54 -2.05 5.17
N MET A 409 -16.36 -1.04 6.05
CA MET A 409 -16.07 0.33 5.60
C MET A 409 -14.74 0.40 4.82
N THR A 410 -13.76 -0.43 5.17
CA THR A 410 -12.49 -0.55 4.44
C THR A 410 -12.67 -1.32 3.12
N ALA A 411 -13.54 -2.33 3.07
CA ALA A 411 -13.88 -3.06 1.85
C ALA A 411 -14.54 -2.17 0.78
N ALA A 412 -15.20 -1.08 1.19
CA ALA A 412 -15.71 -0.06 0.28
C ALA A 412 -14.59 0.71 -0.47
N TRP A 413 -13.33 0.54 -0.09
CA TRP A 413 -12.18 1.20 -0.66
C TRP A 413 -11.23 0.29 -1.42
N THR A 414 -11.49 -1.01 -1.49
CA THR A 414 -10.57 -1.97 -2.12
C THR A 414 -11.29 -2.84 -3.15
N LEU A 415 -10.91 -2.67 -4.42
CA LEU A 415 -11.34 -3.54 -5.51
C LEU A 415 -10.42 -4.76 -5.58
N VAL A 416 -10.95 -5.95 -5.37
CA VAL A 416 -10.16 -7.20 -5.25
C VAL A 416 -10.52 -8.18 -6.36
N TYR A 417 -9.51 -8.73 -7.01
CA TYR A 417 -9.62 -9.86 -7.93
C TYR A 417 -8.81 -11.04 -7.42
N LYS A 418 -9.45 -12.21 -7.29
CA LYS A 418 -8.80 -13.47 -6.91
C LYS A 418 -8.67 -14.36 -8.15
N GLY A 419 -7.53 -15.02 -8.30
CA GLY A 419 -7.23 -15.86 -9.45
C GLY A 419 -6.90 -15.06 -10.73
N PHE A 420 -6.07 -15.64 -11.57
CA PHE A 420 -5.75 -15.13 -12.91
C PHE A 420 -6.79 -15.65 -13.92
N ASP A 421 -7.40 -14.76 -14.69
CA ASP A 421 -8.40 -15.07 -15.70
C ASP A 421 -8.10 -14.33 -17.00
N PRO A 422 -7.53 -15.01 -17.99
CA PRO A 422 -7.13 -14.38 -19.27
C PRO A 422 -8.26 -13.67 -20.01
N GLU A 423 -9.52 -14.11 -19.84
CA GLU A 423 -10.67 -13.50 -20.52
C GLU A 423 -11.08 -12.18 -19.89
N GLN A 424 -10.76 -11.98 -18.61
CA GLN A 424 -11.10 -10.80 -17.85
C GLN A 424 -9.96 -9.78 -17.74
N GLU A 425 -8.72 -10.13 -18.11
CA GLU A 425 -7.55 -9.29 -17.85
C GLU A 425 -7.68 -7.89 -18.47
N GLN A 426 -8.14 -7.76 -19.71
CA GLN A 426 -8.33 -6.44 -20.34
C GLN A 426 -9.33 -5.54 -19.59
N LEU A 427 -10.39 -6.14 -19.02
CA LEU A 427 -11.35 -5.43 -18.17
C LEU A 427 -10.70 -5.03 -16.84
N ARG A 428 -10.02 -5.98 -16.18
CA ARG A 428 -9.31 -5.72 -14.92
C ARG A 428 -8.26 -4.64 -15.06
N GLU A 429 -7.50 -4.64 -16.16
CA GLU A 429 -6.52 -3.60 -16.49
C GLU A 429 -7.17 -2.22 -16.62
N ALA A 430 -8.35 -2.12 -17.24
CA ALA A 430 -9.07 -0.86 -17.35
C ALA A 430 -9.57 -0.37 -15.99
N LEU A 431 -10.17 -1.27 -15.19
CA LEU A 431 -10.70 -0.93 -13.86
C LEU A 431 -9.58 -0.65 -12.84
N CYS A 432 -8.41 -1.25 -13.00
CA CYS A 432 -7.23 -1.02 -12.18
C CYS A 432 -6.27 0.03 -12.75
N THR A 433 -6.74 0.90 -13.67
CA THR A 433 -5.96 2.03 -14.17
C THR A 433 -5.58 2.97 -13.03
N LEU A 434 -4.34 3.41 -12.99
CA LEU A 434 -3.83 4.43 -12.09
C LEU A 434 -3.52 5.71 -12.85
N GLY A 435 -3.74 6.87 -12.24
CA GLY A 435 -3.47 8.16 -12.87
C GLY A 435 -3.42 9.30 -11.86
N ASN A 436 -3.01 10.49 -12.34
CA ASN A 436 -2.82 11.68 -11.52
C ASN A 436 -3.36 12.97 -12.15
N GLY A 437 -4.16 12.85 -13.21
CA GLY A 437 -4.69 13.98 -13.97
C GLY A 437 -3.74 14.50 -15.07
N CYS A 438 -2.46 14.16 -15.03
CA CYS A 438 -1.49 14.43 -16.08
C CYS A 438 -1.38 13.25 -17.05
N PHE A 439 -1.21 12.07 -16.50
CA PHE A 439 -1.21 10.82 -17.26
C PHE A 439 -1.83 9.68 -16.44
N ALA A 440 -2.22 8.64 -17.15
CA ALA A 440 -2.68 7.40 -16.53
C ALA A 440 -2.08 6.19 -17.23
N THR A 441 -1.88 5.10 -16.48
CA THR A 441 -1.40 3.81 -16.97
C THR A 441 -2.38 2.72 -16.56
N ARG A 442 -2.78 1.89 -17.53
CA ARG A 442 -3.65 0.73 -17.31
C ARG A 442 -3.03 -0.24 -16.30
N GLY A 443 -3.87 -0.96 -15.60
CA GLY A 443 -3.47 -1.94 -14.59
C GLY A 443 -2.83 -3.23 -15.13
N ALA A 444 -2.24 -3.20 -16.33
CA ALA A 444 -1.58 -4.35 -16.94
C ALA A 444 -0.41 -4.86 -16.10
N ALA A 445 -0.21 -6.17 -16.10
CA ALA A 445 0.91 -6.81 -15.40
C ALA A 445 2.26 -6.35 -15.99
N PRO A 446 3.30 -6.10 -15.17
CA PRO A 446 4.58 -5.60 -15.66
C PRO A 446 5.33 -6.57 -16.58
N GLU A 447 5.11 -7.87 -16.42
CA GLU A 447 5.65 -8.91 -17.31
C GLU A 447 4.91 -9.03 -18.63
N SER A 448 3.74 -8.36 -18.77
CA SER A 448 2.85 -8.52 -19.93
C SER A 448 3.27 -7.69 -21.14
N ARG A 449 2.83 -8.16 -22.31
CA ARG A 449 2.89 -7.45 -23.59
C ARG A 449 1.50 -7.36 -24.19
N ALA A 450 1.33 -6.50 -25.21
CA ALA A 450 0.09 -6.48 -25.98
C ALA A 450 -0.03 -7.77 -26.82
N ASP A 451 -0.79 -8.75 -26.31
CA ASP A 451 -0.86 -10.12 -26.86
C ASP A 451 -2.31 -10.62 -27.05
N GLY A 452 -3.29 -9.76 -26.91
CA GLY A 452 -4.72 -10.13 -26.98
C GLY A 452 -5.35 -10.46 -25.63
N VAL A 453 -4.57 -10.91 -24.65
CA VAL A 453 -4.97 -11.05 -23.23
C VAL A 453 -4.71 -9.74 -22.50
N HIS A 454 -3.52 -9.20 -22.68
CA HIS A 454 -3.06 -7.97 -22.06
C HIS A 454 -3.02 -6.81 -23.05
N TYR A 455 -3.26 -5.61 -22.54
CA TYR A 455 -3.10 -4.38 -23.30
C TYR A 455 -2.49 -3.28 -22.42
N PRO A 456 -1.17 -3.29 -22.17
CA PRO A 456 -0.53 -2.21 -21.46
C PRO A 456 -0.67 -0.90 -22.26
N GLY A 457 -1.15 0.14 -21.59
CA GLY A 457 -1.36 1.44 -22.21
C GLY A 457 -1.14 2.56 -21.21
N THR A 458 -0.42 3.60 -21.66
CA THR A 458 -0.19 4.86 -20.93
C THR A 458 -0.67 6.01 -21.77
N TYR A 459 -1.48 6.91 -21.21
CA TYR A 459 -2.06 8.03 -21.93
C TYR A 459 -1.82 9.34 -21.17
N ILE A 460 -1.37 10.37 -21.88
CA ILE A 460 -1.10 11.71 -21.34
C ILE A 460 -2.21 12.66 -21.80
N ALA A 461 -2.78 13.41 -20.86
CA ALA A 461 -3.86 14.35 -21.10
C ALA A 461 -3.49 15.36 -22.20
N GLY A 462 -4.32 15.45 -23.24
CA GLY A 462 -4.15 16.37 -24.36
C GLY A 462 -3.04 16.00 -25.35
N CYS A 463 -2.43 14.80 -25.25
CA CYS A 463 -1.46 14.33 -26.22
C CYS A 463 -2.13 13.58 -27.37
N TYR A 464 -2.37 14.30 -28.46
CA TYR A 464 -3.00 13.79 -29.68
C TYR A 464 -2.03 13.73 -30.84
N ASN A 465 -2.31 12.85 -31.82
CA ASN A 465 -1.59 12.78 -33.07
C ASN A 465 -2.50 12.33 -34.21
N ARG A 466 -2.34 12.92 -35.38
CA ARG A 466 -3.09 12.59 -36.60
C ARG A 466 -2.34 11.59 -37.46
N LEU A 467 -3.09 10.64 -37.96
CA LEU A 467 -2.60 9.69 -38.96
C LEU A 467 -3.54 9.63 -40.15
N LYS A 468 -2.98 9.36 -41.30
CA LYS A 468 -3.73 9.10 -42.55
C LYS A 468 -3.75 7.58 -42.79
N THR A 469 -4.89 7.13 -43.23
CA THR A 469 -5.14 5.73 -43.63
C THR A 469 -5.84 5.74 -44.98
N GLU A 470 -5.38 4.95 -45.90
CA GLU A 470 -6.05 4.77 -47.17
C GLU A 470 -7.08 3.63 -47.03
N ILE A 471 -8.37 3.94 -47.25
CA ILE A 471 -9.46 3.00 -47.18
C ILE A 471 -10.28 3.06 -48.48
N ALA A 472 -10.30 1.99 -49.24
CA ALA A 472 -11.00 1.93 -50.52
C ALA A 472 -10.68 3.08 -51.47
N GLY A 473 -9.38 3.47 -51.60
CA GLY A 473 -8.91 4.54 -52.45
C GLY A 473 -9.18 5.96 -51.94
N ARG A 474 -9.64 6.11 -50.68
CA ARG A 474 -9.86 7.40 -50.00
C ARG A 474 -8.93 7.56 -48.80
N ALA A 475 -8.27 8.72 -48.76
CA ALA A 475 -7.48 9.06 -47.56
C ALA A 475 -8.40 9.51 -46.42
N VAL A 476 -8.41 8.73 -45.37
CA VAL A 476 -9.13 9.04 -44.12
C VAL A 476 -8.11 9.51 -43.09
N GLU A 477 -8.31 10.69 -42.55
CA GLU A 477 -7.48 11.27 -41.53
C GLU A 477 -8.16 11.15 -40.15
N ASN A 478 -7.42 10.73 -39.14
CA ASN A 478 -7.93 10.56 -37.78
C ASN A 478 -6.94 11.12 -36.78
N GLU A 479 -7.44 11.91 -35.84
CA GLU A 479 -6.70 12.27 -34.64
C GLU A 479 -7.03 11.25 -33.53
N CYS A 480 -6.00 10.83 -32.77
CA CYS A 480 -6.16 9.92 -31.65
C CYS A 480 -5.31 10.40 -30.48
N MET A 481 -5.80 10.20 -29.27
CA MET A 481 -4.95 10.21 -28.09
C MET A 481 -3.95 9.06 -28.19
N VAL A 482 -2.67 9.38 -27.97
CA VAL A 482 -1.57 8.46 -28.26
C VAL A 482 -1.29 7.53 -27.11
N ASN A 483 -1.14 6.23 -27.41
CA ASN A 483 -0.54 5.29 -26.46
C ASN A 483 0.97 5.60 -26.37
N MET A 484 1.43 5.98 -25.18
CA MET A 484 2.81 6.39 -24.87
C MET A 484 3.72 5.18 -24.72
N PRO A 485 5.06 5.38 -24.76
CA PRO A 485 5.98 4.28 -24.49
C PRO A 485 5.61 3.54 -23.20
N ASN A 486 5.78 2.23 -23.20
CA ASN A 486 5.43 1.40 -22.07
C ASN A 486 6.59 1.41 -21.06
N TRP A 487 6.36 2.02 -19.92
CA TRP A 487 7.32 2.08 -18.83
C TRP A 487 7.24 0.88 -17.87
N LEU A 488 6.18 0.07 -17.95
CA LEU A 488 5.92 -1.03 -17.02
C LEU A 488 6.97 -2.15 -17.06
N PRO A 489 7.54 -2.59 -18.21
CA PRO A 489 8.29 -3.84 -18.29
C PRO A 489 9.25 -4.05 -17.12
N LEU A 490 8.87 -4.97 -16.22
CA LEU A 490 9.64 -5.48 -15.10
C LEU A 490 9.25 -6.96 -14.92
N THR A 491 10.19 -7.85 -15.19
CA THR A 491 9.97 -9.28 -15.07
C THR A 491 11.23 -9.99 -14.57
N PHE A 492 11.11 -11.25 -14.23
CA PHE A 492 12.21 -12.05 -13.71
C PHE A 492 12.16 -13.47 -14.26
N ARG A 493 13.29 -14.18 -14.14
CA ARG A 493 13.37 -15.62 -14.38
C ARG A 493 14.28 -16.27 -13.35
N LEU A 494 13.96 -17.51 -13.01
CA LEU A 494 14.77 -18.36 -12.17
C LEU A 494 15.87 -19.02 -13.03
N GLU A 495 16.98 -19.37 -12.42
CA GLU A 495 18.11 -20.01 -13.10
C GLU A 495 17.65 -21.19 -13.98
N GLY A 496 17.99 -21.14 -15.28
CA GLY A 496 17.61 -22.16 -16.25
C GLY A 496 16.14 -22.20 -16.64
N GLY A 497 15.31 -21.25 -16.16
CA GLY A 497 13.88 -21.12 -16.48
C GLY A 497 13.58 -20.05 -17.52
N ASN A 498 12.31 -19.98 -17.92
CA ASN A 498 11.77 -18.93 -18.78
C ASN A 498 11.48 -17.65 -17.97
N TRP A 499 11.30 -16.52 -18.67
CA TRP A 499 10.77 -15.31 -18.07
C TRP A 499 9.38 -15.58 -17.48
N PHE A 500 9.14 -15.09 -16.28
CA PHE A 500 7.88 -15.32 -15.56
C PHE A 500 6.68 -14.93 -16.41
N ASN A 501 5.75 -15.88 -16.54
CA ASN A 501 4.49 -15.72 -17.24
C ASN A 501 3.40 -16.45 -16.42
N PRO A 502 2.39 -15.75 -15.89
CA PRO A 502 1.35 -16.37 -15.06
C PRO A 502 0.50 -17.40 -15.81
N ARG A 503 0.52 -17.41 -17.15
CA ARG A 503 -0.18 -18.40 -17.98
C ARG A 503 0.56 -19.75 -18.09
N GLU A 504 1.86 -19.74 -17.85
CA GLU A 504 2.74 -20.92 -17.97
C GLU A 504 3.13 -21.49 -16.61
N ALA A 505 3.10 -20.66 -15.57
CA ALA A 505 3.42 -21.06 -14.20
C ALA A 505 2.24 -21.75 -13.52
N GLU A 506 2.51 -22.70 -12.65
CA GLU A 506 1.51 -23.27 -11.74
C GLU A 506 1.23 -22.25 -10.63
N LEU A 507 0.13 -21.49 -10.77
CA LEU A 507 -0.29 -20.49 -9.78
C LEU A 507 -0.93 -21.18 -8.58
N LEU A 508 -0.24 -21.16 -7.45
CA LEU A 508 -0.74 -21.64 -6.15
C LEU A 508 -1.68 -20.61 -5.51
N SER A 509 -1.39 -19.30 -5.72
CA SER A 509 -2.27 -18.21 -5.32
C SER A 509 -2.03 -16.98 -6.21
N TYR A 510 -3.10 -16.27 -6.55
CA TYR A 510 -3.04 -15.01 -7.27
C TYR A 510 -4.11 -14.06 -6.74
N ARG A 511 -3.70 -12.83 -6.40
CA ARG A 511 -4.61 -11.79 -5.95
C ARG A 511 -4.13 -10.42 -6.43
N GLN A 512 -5.05 -9.63 -6.94
CA GLN A 512 -4.82 -8.24 -7.36
C GLN A 512 -5.78 -7.33 -6.60
N GLU A 513 -5.27 -6.22 -6.08
CA GLU A 513 -6.03 -5.27 -5.27
C GLU A 513 -5.75 -3.84 -5.72
N LEU A 514 -6.80 -3.08 -5.97
CA LEU A 514 -6.75 -1.63 -6.12
C LEU A 514 -7.27 -0.96 -4.86
N ASP A 515 -6.37 -0.32 -4.13
CA ASP A 515 -6.70 0.51 -2.97
C ASP A 515 -7.08 1.91 -3.46
N LEU A 516 -8.38 2.17 -3.53
CA LEU A 516 -8.95 3.43 -4.02
C LEU A 516 -8.62 4.61 -3.11
N SER A 517 -8.56 4.36 -1.79
CA SER A 517 -8.29 5.39 -0.80
C SER A 517 -6.88 5.97 -0.92
N ARG A 518 -5.93 5.12 -1.34
CA ARG A 518 -4.51 5.44 -1.47
C ARG A 518 -4.04 5.56 -2.92
N GLY A 519 -4.83 5.14 -3.91
CA GLY A 519 -4.42 5.13 -5.32
C GLY A 519 -3.27 4.15 -5.62
N ILE A 520 -3.26 2.99 -4.97
CA ILE A 520 -2.19 1.99 -5.07
C ILE A 520 -2.75 0.68 -5.61
N LEU A 521 -2.10 0.15 -6.64
CA LEU A 521 -2.35 -1.19 -7.14
C LEU A 521 -1.35 -2.17 -6.55
N ARG A 522 -1.84 -3.25 -5.94
CA ARG A 522 -1.04 -4.33 -5.36
C ARG A 522 -1.33 -5.65 -6.06
N ARG A 523 -0.32 -6.51 -6.16
CA ARG A 523 -0.46 -7.85 -6.70
C ARG A 523 0.32 -8.83 -5.85
N TYR A 524 -0.29 -9.96 -5.55
CA TYR A 524 0.27 -11.06 -4.76
C TYR A 524 0.25 -12.31 -5.61
N ILE A 525 1.40 -12.93 -5.80
CA ILE A 525 1.54 -14.14 -6.61
C ILE A 525 2.33 -15.16 -5.80
N TYR A 526 1.83 -16.38 -5.75
CA TYR A 526 2.55 -17.53 -5.25
C TYR A 526 2.47 -18.63 -6.30
N PHE A 527 3.60 -19.07 -6.78
CA PHE A 527 3.67 -20.02 -7.89
C PHE A 527 4.75 -21.07 -7.69
N SER A 528 4.59 -22.20 -8.39
CA SER A 528 5.60 -23.23 -8.60
C SER A 528 6.01 -23.23 -10.05
N ASP A 529 7.29 -23.38 -10.34
CA ASP A 529 7.78 -23.63 -11.70
C ASP A 529 7.84 -25.14 -12.02
N GLU A 530 8.23 -25.48 -13.24
CA GLU A 530 8.34 -26.86 -13.73
C GLU A 530 9.34 -27.72 -12.92
N GLN A 531 10.24 -27.11 -12.18
CA GLN A 531 11.22 -27.76 -11.32
C GLN A 531 10.75 -27.89 -9.85
N GLY A 532 9.51 -27.48 -9.55
CA GLY A 532 8.96 -27.49 -8.20
C GLY A 532 9.51 -26.40 -7.29
N ARG A 533 10.16 -25.36 -7.86
CA ARG A 533 10.65 -24.20 -7.12
C ARG A 533 9.50 -23.25 -6.84
N LYS A 534 9.21 -23.03 -5.57
CA LYS A 534 8.13 -22.18 -5.11
C LYS A 534 8.63 -20.77 -4.83
N THR A 535 7.93 -19.79 -5.35
CA THR A 535 8.31 -18.37 -5.25
C THR A 535 7.09 -17.52 -4.93
N LYS A 536 7.23 -16.63 -3.95
CA LYS A 536 6.25 -15.60 -3.62
C LYS A 536 6.70 -14.28 -4.25
N VAL A 537 5.76 -13.57 -4.87
CA VAL A 537 5.98 -12.26 -5.46
C VAL A 537 4.96 -11.29 -4.92
N PHE A 538 5.41 -10.17 -4.45
CA PHE A 538 4.59 -9.05 -4.02
C PHE A 538 4.95 -7.82 -4.86
N GLU A 539 3.94 -7.19 -5.43
CA GLU A 539 4.09 -5.99 -6.26
C GLU A 539 3.21 -4.87 -5.74
N ARG A 540 3.72 -3.65 -5.78
CA ARG A 540 2.95 -2.43 -5.55
C ARG A 540 3.34 -1.37 -6.57
N ARG A 541 2.32 -0.62 -7.05
CA ARG A 541 2.49 0.38 -8.10
C ARG A 541 1.64 1.60 -7.81
N LEU A 542 2.17 2.77 -8.15
CA LEU A 542 1.46 4.04 -8.10
C LEU A 542 1.87 4.97 -9.26
N ILE A 543 0.97 5.87 -9.62
CA ILE A 543 1.24 7.05 -10.43
C ILE A 543 1.18 8.24 -9.48
N ASP A 544 2.28 8.94 -9.30
CA ASP A 544 2.40 9.89 -8.20
C ASP A 544 1.45 11.08 -8.34
N MET A 545 0.60 11.28 -7.33
CA MET A 545 -0.34 12.39 -7.27
C MET A 545 0.35 13.68 -6.78
N ALA A 546 1.49 13.55 -6.10
CA ALA A 546 2.26 14.69 -5.57
C ALA A 546 3.18 15.30 -6.62
N ASP A 547 3.88 14.46 -7.42
CA ASP A 547 4.66 14.89 -8.58
C ASP A 547 4.05 14.32 -9.87
N SER A 548 3.47 15.20 -10.68
CA SER A 548 2.69 14.84 -11.87
C SER A 548 3.49 14.11 -12.96
N GLY A 549 4.81 14.10 -12.90
CA GLY A 549 5.68 13.44 -13.86
C GLY A 549 6.33 12.15 -13.35
N LEU A 550 5.97 11.63 -12.18
CA LEU A 550 6.57 10.42 -11.61
C LEU A 550 5.61 9.24 -11.53
N ALA A 551 6.16 8.05 -11.69
CA ALA A 551 5.51 6.77 -11.43
C ALA A 551 6.47 5.82 -10.72
N GLY A 552 5.94 4.91 -9.92
CA GLY A 552 6.72 3.91 -9.18
C GLY A 552 6.14 2.51 -9.28
N LEU A 553 7.03 1.55 -9.38
CA LEU A 553 6.75 0.12 -9.36
C LEU A 553 7.79 -0.56 -8.47
N GLU A 554 7.33 -1.32 -7.50
CA GLU A 554 8.20 -2.12 -6.64
C GLU A 554 7.74 -3.57 -6.67
N THR A 555 8.69 -4.48 -6.87
CA THR A 555 8.44 -5.93 -6.90
C THR A 555 9.38 -6.63 -5.92
N THR A 556 8.84 -7.32 -4.93
CA THR A 556 9.57 -8.16 -3.97
C THR A 556 9.40 -9.62 -4.33
N ILE A 557 10.52 -10.34 -4.47
CA ILE A 557 10.59 -11.74 -4.87
C ILE A 557 11.21 -12.53 -3.71
N ILE A 558 10.52 -13.58 -3.24
CA ILE A 558 10.97 -14.42 -2.12
C ILE A 558 11.04 -15.88 -2.57
N PRO A 559 12.24 -16.47 -2.70
CA PRO A 559 12.43 -17.89 -2.88
C PRO A 559 11.97 -18.65 -1.65
N GLU A 560 10.98 -19.55 -1.75
CA GLU A 560 10.50 -20.28 -0.58
C GLU A 560 11.29 -21.55 -0.29
N ASN A 561 11.59 -22.34 -1.31
CA ASN A 561 12.23 -23.67 -1.17
C ASN A 561 13.50 -23.85 -2.00
N TRP A 562 14.01 -22.77 -2.60
CA TRP A 562 15.17 -22.84 -3.49
C TRP A 562 16.18 -21.72 -3.23
N SER A 563 17.40 -21.90 -3.67
CA SER A 563 18.46 -20.90 -3.81
C SER A 563 19.12 -21.06 -5.17
N GLY A 564 19.58 -19.98 -5.79
CA GLY A 564 20.20 -20.01 -7.11
C GLY A 564 20.28 -18.61 -7.72
N GLN A 565 20.47 -18.53 -9.03
CA GLN A 565 20.51 -17.27 -9.78
C GLN A 565 19.11 -16.76 -10.07
N LEU A 566 18.87 -15.47 -9.82
CA LEU A 566 17.69 -14.74 -10.24
C LEU A 566 18.09 -13.68 -11.26
N ASP A 567 17.52 -13.74 -12.46
CA ASP A 567 17.66 -12.72 -13.48
C ASP A 567 16.41 -11.82 -13.49
N ILE A 568 16.60 -10.52 -13.57
CA ILE A 568 15.54 -9.50 -13.53
C ILE A 568 15.71 -8.59 -14.73
N LEU A 569 14.63 -8.33 -15.49
CA LEU A 569 14.61 -7.40 -16.62
C LEU A 569 13.78 -6.18 -16.26
N SER A 570 14.36 -4.99 -16.40
CA SER A 570 13.65 -3.70 -16.33
C SER A 570 13.88 -2.94 -17.63
N ALA A 571 12.79 -2.49 -18.29
CA ALA A 571 12.91 -1.85 -19.60
C ALA A 571 11.93 -0.70 -19.81
N LEU A 572 12.21 0.12 -20.84
CA LEU A 572 11.34 1.09 -21.46
C LEU A 572 11.11 0.67 -22.91
N ASP A 573 9.84 0.53 -23.31
CA ASP A 573 9.46 0.00 -24.63
C ASP A 573 8.61 1.00 -25.41
N GLY A 574 9.17 1.56 -26.48
CA GLY A 574 8.49 2.46 -27.40
C GLY A 574 7.79 1.74 -28.55
N GLN A 575 7.83 0.40 -28.63
CA GLN A 575 7.20 -0.41 -29.67
C GLN A 575 5.70 -0.59 -29.43
N VAL A 576 5.03 0.51 -29.12
CA VAL A 576 3.60 0.55 -28.79
C VAL A 576 2.77 1.01 -29.99
N ALA A 577 1.52 0.59 -30.01
CA ALA A 577 0.54 1.00 -31.00
C ALA A 577 -0.83 1.21 -30.37
N ASN A 578 -1.68 2.01 -30.99
CA ASN A 578 -3.07 2.16 -30.59
C ASN A 578 -3.90 0.98 -31.15
N SER A 579 -4.15 -0.04 -30.34
CA SER A 579 -4.87 -1.24 -30.78
C SER A 579 -5.97 -1.71 -29.81
N GLY A 580 -6.27 -0.91 -28.79
CA GLY A 580 -7.22 -1.23 -27.74
C GLY A 580 -8.70 -1.26 -28.18
N VAL A 581 -9.04 -0.75 -29.36
CA VAL A 581 -10.42 -0.65 -29.83
C VAL A 581 -10.59 -1.36 -31.17
N LYS A 582 -11.34 -2.45 -31.19
CA LYS A 582 -11.60 -3.29 -32.38
C LYS A 582 -12.17 -2.52 -33.58
N ARG A 583 -12.94 -1.45 -33.33
CA ARG A 583 -13.51 -0.57 -34.38
C ARG A 583 -12.44 0.17 -35.20
N TYR A 584 -11.26 0.41 -34.62
CA TYR A 584 -10.18 1.18 -35.25
C TYR A 584 -9.07 0.30 -35.86
N ARG A 585 -9.23 -1.03 -35.86
CA ARG A 585 -8.22 -2.01 -36.29
C ARG A 585 -7.74 -1.86 -37.74
N GLN A 586 -8.52 -1.20 -38.61
CA GLN A 586 -8.15 -0.96 -40.02
C GLN A 586 -7.50 0.43 -40.25
N LEU A 587 -7.41 1.23 -39.18
CA LEU A 587 -6.75 2.54 -39.23
C LEU A 587 -5.26 2.39 -38.91
N ASN A 588 -4.45 3.29 -39.45
CA ASN A 588 -3.05 3.40 -39.03
C ASN A 588 -3.01 3.73 -37.52
N ASN A 589 -2.19 2.99 -36.77
CA ASN A 589 -2.17 3.03 -35.31
C ASN A 589 -0.76 3.24 -34.71
N LYS A 590 0.26 3.47 -35.56
CA LYS A 590 1.63 3.74 -35.13
C LYS A 590 1.89 5.22 -35.08
N HIS A 591 1.73 5.80 -33.91
CA HIS A 591 1.85 7.23 -33.69
C HIS A 591 3.26 7.72 -33.39
N LEU A 592 4.14 6.85 -32.87
CA LEU A 592 5.44 7.22 -32.33
C LEU A 592 6.59 6.89 -33.25
N LEU A 593 7.56 7.83 -33.32
CA LEU A 593 8.84 7.71 -33.99
C LEU A 593 9.96 7.76 -32.95
N PRO A 594 10.98 6.88 -33.04
CA PRO A 594 12.08 6.86 -32.09
C PRO A 594 13.04 8.02 -32.33
N ILE A 595 13.40 8.76 -31.27
CA ILE A 595 14.44 9.78 -31.28
C ILE A 595 15.74 9.21 -30.73
N LYS A 596 15.71 8.77 -29.44
CA LYS A 596 16.92 8.41 -28.72
C LYS A 596 16.64 7.41 -27.61
N SER A 597 17.51 6.41 -27.49
CA SER A 597 17.62 5.56 -26.31
C SER A 597 19.04 5.60 -25.78
N ARG A 598 19.26 5.63 -24.47
CA ARG A 598 20.60 5.57 -23.86
C ARG A 598 20.58 5.16 -22.40
N GLN A 599 21.68 4.63 -21.94
CA GLN A 599 21.96 4.54 -20.51
C GLN A 599 22.45 5.91 -20.02
N VAL A 600 21.89 6.41 -18.93
CA VAL A 600 22.28 7.68 -18.30
C VAL A 600 23.41 7.44 -17.30
N ASN A 601 23.21 6.47 -16.41
CA ASN A 601 24.20 6.00 -15.44
C ASN A 601 23.98 4.50 -15.17
N ALA A 602 24.68 3.93 -14.20
CA ALA A 602 24.55 2.52 -13.89
C ALA A 602 23.09 2.07 -13.60
N ASN A 603 22.28 2.90 -12.97
CA ASN A 603 20.92 2.55 -12.51
C ASN A 603 19.82 3.12 -13.39
N THR A 604 20.14 4.01 -14.35
CA THR A 604 19.15 4.80 -15.08
C THR A 604 19.26 4.61 -16.58
N ILE A 605 18.15 4.22 -17.18
CA ILE A 605 17.95 4.13 -18.62
C ILE A 605 17.00 5.24 -19.10
N PHE A 606 17.11 5.63 -20.36
CA PHE A 606 16.39 6.73 -20.96
C PHE A 606 15.90 6.37 -22.36
N LEU A 607 14.65 6.72 -22.65
CA LEU A 607 14.01 6.58 -23.96
C LEU A 607 13.30 7.88 -24.32
N GLN A 608 13.47 8.34 -25.55
CA GLN A 608 12.75 9.50 -26.09
C GLN A 608 12.13 9.15 -27.43
N MET A 609 10.83 9.41 -27.54
CA MET A 609 10.02 9.22 -28.75
C MET A 609 9.40 10.55 -29.17
N GLU A 610 8.88 10.63 -30.39
CA GLU A 610 8.16 11.79 -30.91
C GLU A 610 6.91 11.33 -31.67
N THR A 611 5.81 12.05 -31.53
CA THR A 611 4.62 11.79 -32.34
C THR A 611 4.88 12.20 -33.80
N SER A 612 4.40 11.38 -34.72
CA SER A 612 4.78 11.51 -36.16
C SER A 612 4.33 12.81 -36.83
N GLN A 613 3.15 13.35 -36.46
CA GLN A 613 2.59 14.57 -37.08
C GLN A 613 2.58 15.73 -36.08
N SER A 614 2.11 15.54 -34.85
CA SER A 614 2.02 16.65 -33.88
C SER A 614 3.36 17.04 -33.25
N ARG A 615 4.42 16.25 -33.50
CA ARG A 615 5.80 16.52 -33.07
C ARG A 615 5.96 16.72 -31.57
N ILE A 616 5.09 16.07 -30.79
CA ILE A 616 5.21 16.05 -29.34
C ILE A 616 6.31 15.07 -28.96
N ARG A 617 7.36 15.57 -28.31
CA ARG A 617 8.43 14.73 -27.78
C ARG A 617 8.03 14.20 -26.41
N ILE A 618 8.14 12.90 -26.23
CA ILE A 618 7.89 12.18 -24.98
C ILE A 618 9.22 11.60 -24.52
N ALA A 619 9.60 11.88 -23.30
CA ALA A 619 10.82 11.37 -22.69
C ALA A 619 10.52 10.61 -21.41
N GLU A 620 11.09 9.42 -21.32
CA GLU A 620 11.00 8.56 -20.13
C GLU A 620 12.41 8.28 -19.61
N ALA A 621 12.63 8.43 -18.30
CA ALA A 621 13.83 7.99 -17.63
C ALA A 621 13.45 7.07 -16.47
N ALA A 622 14.03 5.87 -16.43
CA ALA A 622 13.75 4.87 -15.42
C ALA A 622 14.99 4.55 -14.58
N ARG A 623 14.90 4.74 -13.28
CA ARG A 623 15.90 4.32 -12.29
C ARG A 623 15.45 2.98 -11.70
N THR A 624 16.32 1.95 -11.79
CA THR A 624 16.07 0.63 -11.19
C THR A 624 17.13 0.31 -10.16
N ARG A 625 16.71 0.05 -8.92
CA ARG A 625 17.53 -0.37 -7.80
C ARG A 625 17.11 -1.76 -7.33
N LEU A 626 18.08 -2.52 -6.86
CA LEU A 626 17.86 -3.83 -6.23
C LEU A 626 18.18 -3.71 -4.75
N LEU A 627 17.29 -4.15 -3.90
CA LEU A 627 17.41 -4.02 -2.45
C LEU A 627 17.31 -5.40 -1.80
N ARG A 628 18.11 -5.61 -0.74
CA ARG A 628 18.00 -6.75 0.17
C ARG A 628 18.02 -6.19 1.59
N ASP A 629 17.01 -6.52 2.40
CA ASP A 629 16.85 -6.00 3.76
C ASP A 629 16.88 -4.45 3.84
N GLY A 630 16.38 -3.77 2.79
CA GLY A 630 16.35 -2.31 2.67
C GLY A 630 17.63 -1.67 2.12
N GLU A 631 18.73 -2.43 1.96
CA GLU A 631 20.00 -1.92 1.44
C GLU A 631 20.18 -2.23 -0.05
N GLU A 632 20.75 -1.28 -0.80
CA GLU A 632 21.00 -1.46 -2.24
C GLU A 632 22.13 -2.48 -2.47
N ILE A 633 21.83 -3.51 -3.27
CA ILE A 633 22.77 -4.55 -3.64
C ILE A 633 23.34 -4.34 -5.04
N LYS A 634 24.63 -4.66 -5.21
CA LYS A 634 25.30 -4.64 -6.51
C LYS A 634 24.92 -5.89 -7.33
N ALA A 635 24.56 -5.69 -8.58
CA ALA A 635 24.25 -6.76 -9.51
C ALA A 635 25.08 -6.67 -10.79
N LYS A 636 25.36 -7.82 -11.43
CA LYS A 636 25.85 -7.81 -12.82
C LYS A 636 24.74 -7.29 -13.72
N ARG A 637 25.08 -6.39 -14.63
CA ARG A 637 24.10 -5.72 -15.50
C ARG A 637 24.46 -5.95 -16.97
N LYS A 638 23.44 -6.27 -17.76
CA LYS A 638 23.53 -6.36 -19.21
C LYS A 638 22.55 -5.42 -19.83
N LEU A 639 23.00 -4.56 -20.73
CA LEU A 639 22.17 -3.59 -21.44
C LEU A 639 21.74 -4.15 -22.78
N THR A 640 20.44 -4.11 -23.05
CA THR A 640 19.86 -4.33 -24.38
C THR A 640 19.30 -3.02 -24.92
N ARG A 641 19.66 -2.66 -26.14
CA ARG A 641 19.28 -1.36 -26.70
C ARG A 641 18.90 -1.49 -28.18
N ALA A 642 17.76 -0.87 -28.54
CA ALA A 642 17.32 -0.58 -29.89
C ALA A 642 16.97 0.92 -30.00
N ARG A 643 16.57 1.41 -31.17
CA ARG A 643 16.16 2.83 -31.33
C ARG A 643 14.94 3.18 -30.49
N ASP A 644 14.01 2.25 -30.37
CA ASP A 644 12.69 2.35 -29.75
C ASP A 644 12.55 1.49 -28.47
N TYR A 645 13.65 0.90 -27.98
CA TYR A 645 13.67 0.06 -26.81
C TYR A 645 14.98 0.17 -26.04
N ILE A 646 14.89 0.14 -24.70
CA ILE A 646 16.06 0.01 -23.86
C ILE A 646 15.70 -0.81 -22.60
N GLY A 647 16.51 -1.83 -22.28
CA GLY A 647 16.34 -2.67 -21.10
C GLY A 647 17.66 -2.97 -20.42
N GLN A 648 17.58 -3.16 -19.11
CA GLN A 648 18.67 -3.65 -18.26
C GLN A 648 18.26 -5.00 -17.67
N GLU A 649 19.11 -6.01 -17.88
CA GLU A 649 19.01 -7.32 -17.23
C GLU A 649 19.98 -7.38 -16.07
N PHE A 650 19.50 -7.73 -14.90
CA PHE A 650 20.26 -7.83 -13.65
C PHE A 650 20.33 -9.30 -13.24
N SER A 651 21.52 -9.74 -12.81
CA SER A 651 21.72 -11.10 -12.30
C SER A 651 22.19 -11.05 -10.86
N VAL A 652 21.44 -11.65 -9.96
CA VAL A 652 21.70 -11.65 -8.51
C VAL A 652 21.54 -13.04 -7.90
N PRO A 653 22.34 -13.40 -6.89
CA PRO A 653 22.09 -14.62 -6.13
C PRO A 653 20.85 -14.45 -5.27
N ALA A 654 19.93 -15.40 -5.36
CA ALA A 654 18.76 -15.54 -4.52
C ALA A 654 18.97 -16.66 -3.51
N GLU A 655 18.58 -16.43 -2.27
CA GLU A 655 18.70 -17.36 -1.16
C GLU A 655 17.33 -17.69 -0.61
N LYS A 656 17.12 -18.97 -0.27
CA LYS A 656 15.87 -19.46 0.32
C LYS A 656 15.45 -18.58 1.52
N GLY A 657 14.20 -18.11 1.50
CA GLY A 657 13.58 -17.29 2.56
C GLY A 657 14.02 -15.84 2.58
N LYS A 658 14.98 -15.39 1.74
CA LYS A 658 15.44 -14.00 1.71
C LYS A 658 14.81 -13.22 0.56
N ALA A 659 14.22 -12.09 0.90
CA ALA A 659 13.56 -11.21 -0.06
C ALA A 659 14.58 -10.44 -0.92
N ILE A 660 14.27 -10.32 -2.21
CA ILE A 660 14.94 -9.39 -3.13
C ILE A 660 13.87 -8.42 -3.61
N THR A 661 14.06 -7.13 -3.38
CA THR A 661 13.13 -6.08 -3.81
C THR A 661 13.73 -5.31 -4.98
N VAL A 662 12.95 -5.14 -6.02
CA VAL A 662 13.27 -4.36 -7.20
C VAL A 662 12.43 -3.09 -7.16
N GLU A 663 13.07 -1.96 -6.99
CA GLU A 663 12.45 -0.64 -7.07
C GLU A 663 12.69 -0.05 -8.46
N LYS A 664 11.62 0.29 -9.17
CA LYS A 664 11.66 1.01 -10.45
C LYS A 664 10.88 2.31 -10.33
N ILE A 665 11.58 3.44 -10.37
CA ILE A 665 10.97 4.76 -10.43
C ILE A 665 11.14 5.29 -11.85
N VAL A 666 10.08 5.89 -12.40
CA VAL A 666 10.07 6.40 -13.78
C VAL A 666 9.59 7.85 -13.78
N SER A 667 10.32 8.69 -14.50
CA SER A 667 9.85 10.03 -14.85
C SER A 667 9.36 10.06 -16.30
N ILE A 668 8.21 10.70 -16.52
CA ILE A 668 7.58 10.90 -17.83
C ILE A 668 7.37 12.38 -18.03
N THR A 669 7.95 12.93 -19.11
CA THR A 669 7.84 14.33 -19.46
C THR A 669 7.59 14.50 -20.95
N THR A 670 6.99 15.62 -21.33
CA THR A 670 6.69 15.93 -22.73
C THR A 670 7.16 17.33 -23.11
N SER A 671 7.29 17.60 -24.41
CA SER A 671 7.57 18.95 -24.91
C SER A 671 6.42 19.95 -24.67
N ARG A 672 5.27 19.48 -24.17
CA ARG A 672 4.12 20.33 -23.78
C ARG A 672 4.17 20.74 -22.30
N ASP A 673 5.11 20.20 -21.52
CA ASP A 673 5.25 20.55 -20.11
C ASP A 673 5.77 21.97 -19.97
N ARG A 674 5.27 22.69 -18.97
CA ARG A 674 5.64 24.09 -18.74
C ARG A 674 6.91 24.18 -17.91
N ALA A 675 7.60 25.32 -18.04
CA ALA A 675 8.80 25.66 -17.28
C ALA A 675 9.95 24.65 -17.45
N ILE A 676 10.06 24.02 -18.61
CA ILE A 676 11.16 23.15 -18.99
C ILE A 676 11.86 23.66 -20.23
N SER A 677 13.15 23.40 -20.38
CA SER A 677 13.90 23.76 -21.60
C SER A 677 13.81 22.67 -22.65
N GLU A 678 13.82 21.40 -22.26
CA GLU A 678 13.74 20.24 -23.16
C GLU A 678 13.25 19.02 -22.34
N SER A 679 12.36 18.20 -22.93
CA SER A 679 11.71 17.08 -22.23
C SER A 679 12.69 16.02 -21.76
N GLY A 680 13.71 15.66 -22.56
CA GLY A 680 14.68 14.63 -22.19
C GLY A 680 15.61 15.06 -21.05
N LEU A 681 16.01 16.33 -21.02
CA LEU A 681 16.79 16.87 -19.90
C LEU A 681 15.97 16.89 -18.62
N GLU A 682 14.71 17.29 -18.72
CA GLU A 682 13.83 17.34 -17.55
C GLU A 682 13.52 15.94 -17.00
N ALA A 683 13.29 14.94 -17.87
CA ALA A 683 13.09 13.57 -17.44
C ALA A 683 14.27 13.05 -16.61
N ILE A 684 15.49 13.28 -17.08
CA ILE A 684 16.71 12.85 -16.38
C ILE A 684 16.87 13.58 -15.05
N LYS A 685 16.72 14.91 -15.06
CA LYS A 685 16.83 15.74 -13.87
C LYS A 685 15.78 15.38 -12.79
N LYS A 686 14.55 15.08 -13.25
CA LYS A 686 13.47 14.66 -12.36
C LYS A 686 13.75 13.31 -11.71
N ILE A 687 14.23 12.32 -12.48
CA ILE A 687 14.54 10.99 -11.94
C ILE A 687 15.75 11.01 -11.00
N GLU A 688 16.73 11.89 -11.22
CA GLU A 688 17.87 12.07 -10.32
C GLU A 688 17.45 12.58 -8.94
N ARG A 689 16.38 13.40 -8.89
CA ARG A 689 15.83 14.00 -7.66
C ARG A 689 14.71 13.17 -7.04
N ALA A 690 14.20 12.19 -7.78
CA ALA A 690 13.09 11.37 -7.31
C ALA A 690 13.45 10.61 -6.03
N PRO A 691 12.56 10.60 -5.02
CA PRO A 691 12.75 9.83 -3.79
C PRO A 691 12.75 8.31 -4.06
N GLY A 692 12.92 7.50 -3.02
CA GLY A 692 12.60 6.07 -3.06
C GLY A 692 11.09 5.83 -3.03
N PHE A 693 10.70 4.60 -3.31
CA PHE A 693 9.28 4.23 -3.46
C PHE A 693 8.45 4.53 -2.19
N ASP A 694 8.97 4.23 -1.01
CA ASP A 694 8.23 4.43 0.24
C ASP A 694 7.91 5.90 0.50
N LEU A 695 8.90 6.79 0.36
CA LEU A 695 8.68 8.24 0.53
C LEU A 695 7.78 8.83 -0.57
N MET A 696 7.90 8.33 -1.81
CA MET A 696 6.98 8.68 -2.89
C MET A 696 5.54 8.27 -2.52
N GLN A 697 5.37 7.06 -2.01
CA GLN A 697 4.07 6.55 -1.57
C GLN A 697 3.47 7.41 -0.44
N GLU A 698 4.25 7.84 0.53
CA GLU A 698 3.78 8.71 1.62
C GLU A 698 3.22 10.03 1.08
N HIS A 699 3.96 10.71 0.21
CA HIS A 699 3.52 11.96 -0.42
C HIS A 699 2.28 11.76 -1.28
N HIS A 700 2.25 10.70 -2.07
CA HIS A 700 1.14 10.30 -2.91
C HIS A 700 -0.15 10.06 -2.10
N VAL A 701 -0.07 9.26 -1.04
CA VAL A 701 -1.20 8.95 -0.16
C VAL A 701 -1.74 10.21 0.52
N LEU A 702 -0.86 11.12 0.95
CA LEU A 702 -1.27 12.39 1.53
C LEU A 702 -2.09 13.22 0.51
N ARG A 703 -1.68 13.27 -0.76
CA ARG A 703 -2.44 13.98 -1.81
C ARG A 703 -3.79 13.34 -2.08
N TRP A 704 -3.85 12.01 -2.14
CA TRP A 704 -5.12 11.30 -2.26
C TRP A 704 -6.05 11.56 -1.09
N SER A 705 -5.53 11.58 0.13
CA SER A 705 -6.34 11.88 1.32
C SER A 705 -6.97 13.29 1.28
N HIS A 706 -6.27 14.27 0.71
CA HIS A 706 -6.80 15.61 0.48
C HIS A 706 -7.91 15.62 -0.59
N LEU A 707 -7.73 14.87 -1.68
CA LEU A 707 -8.75 14.74 -2.73
C LEU A 707 -10.01 14.07 -2.19
N TRP A 708 -9.86 12.98 -1.44
CA TRP A 708 -10.98 12.26 -0.84
C TRP A 708 -11.76 13.09 0.18
N ARG A 709 -11.07 13.82 1.05
CA ARG A 709 -11.74 14.74 1.98
C ARG A 709 -12.59 15.80 1.27
N ARG A 710 -12.19 16.21 0.09
CA ARG A 710 -12.88 17.22 -0.71
C ARG A 710 -13.96 16.65 -1.61
N CYS A 711 -13.76 15.49 -2.19
CA CYS A 711 -14.60 14.91 -3.25
C CYS A 711 -15.33 13.64 -2.83
N GLY A 712 -14.97 13.02 -1.70
CA GLY A 712 -15.62 11.81 -1.21
C GLY A 712 -17.11 12.02 -0.91
N ILE A 713 -17.87 10.96 -1.07
CA ILE A 713 -19.31 10.92 -0.75
C ILE A 713 -19.52 9.68 0.10
N ASP A 714 -19.98 9.89 1.33
CA ASP A 714 -20.34 8.81 2.24
C ASP A 714 -21.82 8.49 2.09
N ILE A 715 -22.14 7.21 1.94
CA ILE A 715 -23.51 6.71 1.90
C ILE A 715 -23.70 5.65 2.99
N GLU A 716 -24.77 5.77 3.74
CA GLU A 716 -25.20 4.76 4.71
C GLU A 716 -25.93 3.64 3.96
N ASP A 717 -25.20 2.84 3.18
CA ASP A 717 -25.80 1.74 2.42
C ASP A 717 -24.84 0.55 2.31
N ALA A 718 -25.36 -0.55 1.74
CA ALA A 718 -24.60 -1.76 1.51
C ALA A 718 -23.23 -1.48 0.83
N HIS A 719 -22.17 -2.03 1.37
CA HIS A 719 -20.76 -1.81 1.02
C HIS A 719 -20.43 -1.87 -0.47
N ARG A 720 -21.20 -2.62 -1.25
CA ARG A 720 -20.99 -2.74 -2.70
C ARG A 720 -21.30 -1.44 -3.43
N THR A 721 -22.34 -0.70 -3.00
CA THR A 721 -22.70 0.59 -3.59
C THR A 721 -21.61 1.62 -3.30
N SER A 722 -21.10 1.66 -2.06
CA SER A 722 -19.99 2.52 -1.69
C SER A 722 -18.71 2.23 -2.47
N LEU A 723 -18.36 0.95 -2.68
CA LEU A 723 -17.21 0.56 -3.52
C LEU A 723 -17.37 1.04 -4.97
N ILE A 724 -18.56 0.88 -5.56
CA ILE A 724 -18.86 1.31 -6.94
C ILE A 724 -18.75 2.83 -7.03
N LEU A 725 -19.33 3.56 -6.10
CA LEU A 725 -19.27 5.02 -6.07
C LEU A 725 -17.83 5.51 -5.91
N ASN A 726 -17.07 4.94 -4.96
CA ASN A 726 -15.67 5.28 -4.75
C ASN A 726 -14.82 4.97 -5.98
N LEU A 727 -15.09 3.86 -6.69
CA LEU A 727 -14.41 3.53 -7.95
C LEU A 727 -14.69 4.59 -9.03
N HIS A 728 -15.94 5.05 -9.18
CA HIS A 728 -16.27 6.09 -10.14
C HIS A 728 -15.62 7.44 -9.80
N ILE A 729 -15.67 7.85 -8.53
CA ILE A 729 -15.00 9.07 -8.06
C ILE A 729 -13.48 8.95 -8.25
N PHE A 730 -12.89 7.79 -7.93
CA PHE A 730 -11.47 7.52 -8.13
C PHE A 730 -11.07 7.69 -9.60
N HIS A 731 -11.82 7.08 -10.53
CA HIS A 731 -11.55 7.21 -11.95
C HIS A 731 -11.72 8.64 -12.46
N LEU A 732 -12.64 9.39 -11.89
CA LEU A 732 -12.79 10.80 -12.19
C LEU A 732 -11.56 11.58 -11.71
N LEU A 733 -11.18 11.44 -10.43
CA LEU A 733 -10.07 12.17 -9.82
C LEU A 733 -8.69 11.84 -10.42
N GLN A 734 -8.47 10.62 -10.88
CA GLN A 734 -7.23 10.26 -11.57
C GLN A 734 -7.15 10.80 -13.01
N THR A 735 -8.29 11.13 -13.61
CA THR A 735 -8.35 11.81 -14.90
C THR A 735 -8.30 13.33 -14.75
N LEU A 736 -8.87 13.84 -13.65
CA LEU A 736 -9.09 15.25 -13.37
C LEU A 736 -8.58 15.59 -11.98
N SER A 737 -7.37 16.07 -11.86
CA SER A 737 -6.80 16.53 -10.60
C SER A 737 -6.25 17.96 -10.74
N LEU A 738 -5.71 18.51 -9.67
CA LEU A 738 -5.03 19.81 -9.72
C LEU A 738 -3.86 19.81 -10.73
N ASN A 739 -3.27 18.66 -11.01
CA ASN A 739 -2.23 18.50 -12.01
C ASN A 739 -2.72 18.74 -13.46
N THR A 740 -4.05 18.76 -13.68
CA THR A 740 -4.66 18.99 -14.99
C THR A 740 -4.78 20.47 -15.32
N ILE A 741 -4.75 21.38 -14.34
CA ILE A 741 -5.06 22.81 -14.49
C ILE A 741 -4.18 23.48 -15.53
N ASP A 742 -2.91 23.13 -15.56
CA ASP A 742 -1.92 23.70 -16.50
C ASP A 742 -1.86 22.99 -17.86
N ARG A 743 -2.68 21.96 -18.06
CA ARG A 743 -2.79 21.24 -19.31
C ARG A 743 -3.87 21.86 -20.19
N ASP A 744 -3.58 22.07 -21.45
CA ASP A 744 -4.60 22.45 -22.42
C ASP A 744 -5.35 21.18 -22.89
N ALA A 745 -6.17 20.65 -22.02
CA ALA A 745 -6.94 19.42 -22.20
C ALA A 745 -8.37 19.62 -21.69
N GLY A 746 -9.33 18.91 -22.27
CA GLY A 746 -10.67 18.74 -21.72
C GLY A 746 -10.84 17.36 -21.10
N VAL A 747 -12.07 17.00 -20.74
CA VAL A 747 -12.41 15.68 -20.19
C VAL A 747 -12.63 14.68 -21.31
N PRO A 748 -11.75 13.69 -21.52
CA PRO A 748 -12.02 12.64 -22.50
C PRO A 748 -13.26 11.82 -22.07
N ALA A 749 -14.12 11.49 -23.01
CA ALA A 749 -15.39 10.77 -22.76
C ALA A 749 -15.23 9.44 -22.00
N ARG A 750 -14.05 8.84 -22.06
CA ARG A 750 -13.67 7.60 -21.35
C ARG A 750 -12.46 7.79 -20.44
N GLY A 751 -12.17 9.01 -20.01
CA GLY A 751 -11.01 9.30 -19.21
C GLY A 751 -9.70 8.92 -19.91
N LEU A 752 -8.66 8.63 -19.12
CA LEU A 752 -7.33 8.22 -19.60
C LEU A 752 -7.12 6.69 -19.51
N HIS A 753 -8.20 5.90 -19.60
CA HIS A 753 -8.16 4.44 -19.41
C HIS A 753 -7.92 3.64 -20.68
N GLY A 754 -7.96 4.30 -21.85
CA GLY A 754 -7.83 3.65 -23.13
C GLY A 754 -8.25 4.55 -24.29
N GLU A 755 -8.40 3.95 -25.47
CA GLU A 755 -8.55 4.63 -26.75
C GLU A 755 -10.01 4.74 -27.22
N ALA A 756 -10.98 4.39 -26.41
CA ALA A 756 -12.37 4.49 -26.78
C ALA A 756 -12.73 5.96 -27.11
N TYR A 757 -13.50 6.15 -28.17
CA TYR A 757 -13.76 7.47 -28.77
C TYR A 757 -12.48 8.26 -29.13
N ARG A 758 -11.35 7.56 -29.31
CA ARG A 758 -10.02 8.12 -29.61
C ARG A 758 -9.52 9.09 -28.56
N GLY A 759 -10.06 9.05 -27.34
CA GLY A 759 -9.76 9.98 -26.27
C GLY A 759 -10.27 11.39 -26.49
N HIS A 760 -11.26 11.57 -27.39
CA HIS A 760 -11.83 12.88 -27.69
C HIS A 760 -12.76 13.39 -26.60
N ILE A 761 -12.97 14.69 -26.64
CA ILE A 761 -13.79 15.44 -25.70
C ILE A 761 -15.12 15.74 -26.36
N PHE A 762 -16.20 15.41 -25.67
CA PHE A 762 -17.58 15.52 -26.11
C PHE A 762 -18.37 16.45 -25.17
N TRP A 763 -19.66 16.25 -25.13
CA TRP A 763 -20.59 16.96 -24.23
C TRP A 763 -20.66 16.34 -22.83
N ASP A 764 -20.00 15.20 -22.60
CA ASP A 764 -19.96 14.49 -21.31
C ASP A 764 -19.43 15.36 -20.16
N GLU A 765 -18.71 16.42 -20.47
CA GLU A 765 -18.33 17.47 -19.52
C GLU A 765 -19.53 18.02 -18.74
N LEU A 766 -20.72 18.01 -19.35
CA LEU A 766 -21.97 18.47 -18.72
C LEU A 766 -22.30 17.70 -17.43
N PHE A 767 -21.96 16.41 -17.37
CA PHE A 767 -22.23 15.56 -16.21
C PHE A 767 -21.16 15.70 -15.12
N VAL A 768 -19.97 16.15 -15.48
CA VAL A 768 -18.81 16.27 -14.60
C VAL A 768 -18.74 17.65 -13.96
N PHE A 769 -19.05 18.71 -14.68
CA PHE A 769 -18.97 20.09 -14.22
C PHE A 769 -19.73 20.39 -12.93
N PRO A 770 -20.97 19.91 -12.68
CA PRO A 770 -21.68 20.19 -11.44
C PRO A 770 -20.88 19.76 -10.20
N SER A 771 -20.26 18.60 -10.24
CA SER A 771 -19.41 18.11 -9.15
C SER A 771 -18.12 18.92 -9.02
N LEU A 772 -17.43 19.21 -10.13
CA LEU A 772 -16.17 19.97 -10.12
C LEU A 772 -16.37 21.41 -9.69
N ASN A 773 -17.45 22.08 -10.13
CA ASN A 773 -17.75 23.46 -9.76
C ASN A 773 -17.89 23.64 -8.26
N LEU A 774 -18.45 22.63 -7.56
CA LEU A 774 -18.64 22.67 -6.11
C LEU A 774 -17.39 22.19 -5.35
N ARG A 775 -16.60 21.29 -5.93
CA ARG A 775 -15.49 20.63 -5.24
C ARG A 775 -14.13 21.20 -5.61
N ILE A 776 -13.86 21.39 -6.90
CA ILE A 776 -12.56 21.86 -7.42
C ILE A 776 -12.78 22.80 -8.62
N PRO A 777 -13.31 24.02 -8.41
CA PRO A 777 -13.70 24.94 -9.50
C PRO A 777 -12.54 25.35 -10.41
N ASP A 778 -11.28 25.31 -9.92
CA ASP A 778 -10.10 25.61 -10.71
C ASP A 778 -9.95 24.67 -11.91
N ILE A 779 -10.33 23.39 -11.75
CA ILE A 779 -10.32 22.40 -12.84
C ILE A 779 -11.42 22.75 -13.85
N SER A 780 -12.63 23.09 -13.39
CA SER A 780 -13.71 23.55 -14.29
C SER A 780 -13.28 24.76 -15.14
N ARG A 781 -12.64 25.74 -14.49
CA ARG A 781 -12.10 26.90 -15.18
C ARG A 781 -11.08 26.52 -16.25
N ALA A 782 -10.18 25.62 -15.97
CA ALA A 782 -9.16 25.13 -16.94
C ALA A 782 -9.82 24.47 -18.16
N PHE A 783 -10.88 23.69 -17.96
CA PHE A 783 -11.62 23.03 -19.05
C PHE A 783 -12.44 24.03 -19.89
N LEU A 784 -13.03 25.03 -19.27
CA LEU A 784 -13.69 26.09 -20.01
C LEU A 784 -12.68 26.91 -20.83
N LEU A 785 -11.47 27.12 -20.32
CA LEU A 785 -10.38 27.76 -21.09
C LEU A 785 -9.93 26.89 -22.28
N TYR A 786 -9.99 25.55 -22.17
CA TYR A 786 -9.78 24.66 -23.31
C TYR A 786 -10.76 24.98 -24.44
N ARG A 787 -12.06 25.15 -24.14
CA ARG A 787 -13.10 25.54 -25.11
C ARG A 787 -12.86 26.94 -25.64
N TYR A 788 -12.56 27.91 -24.80
CA TYR A 788 -12.26 29.28 -25.20
C TYR A 788 -11.11 29.38 -26.17
N ARG A 789 -10.02 28.68 -25.96
CA ARG A 789 -8.85 28.66 -26.86
C ARG A 789 -9.20 28.12 -28.25
N ARG A 790 -10.26 27.35 -28.40
CA ARG A 790 -10.76 26.81 -29.68
C ARG A 790 -11.93 27.58 -30.26
N LEU A 791 -12.29 28.71 -29.68
CA LEU A 791 -13.33 29.61 -30.17
C LEU A 791 -13.04 30.15 -31.59
N PRO A 792 -11.79 30.52 -31.95
CA PRO A 792 -11.51 30.96 -33.31
C PRO A 792 -11.81 29.89 -34.37
N GLU A 793 -11.51 28.62 -34.09
CA GLU A 793 -11.83 27.51 -34.98
C GLU A 793 -13.35 27.28 -35.05
N ALA A 794 -14.05 27.33 -33.91
CA ALA A 794 -15.50 27.20 -33.87
C ALA A 794 -16.21 28.33 -34.65
N ARG A 795 -15.69 29.56 -34.60
CA ARG A 795 -16.19 30.69 -35.41
C ARG A 795 -15.94 30.49 -36.90
N TRP A 796 -14.77 29.99 -37.25
CA TRP A 796 -14.45 29.67 -38.64
C TRP A 796 -15.39 28.53 -39.15
N ALA A 797 -15.59 27.49 -38.40
CA ALA A 797 -16.49 26.38 -38.74
C ALA A 797 -17.94 26.86 -38.93
N ALA A 798 -18.47 27.75 -38.08
CA ALA A 798 -19.77 28.35 -38.25
C ALA A 798 -19.88 29.12 -39.57
N LYS A 799 -18.89 29.96 -39.87
CA LYS A 799 -18.85 30.73 -41.12
C LYS A 799 -18.83 29.84 -42.36
N GLN A 800 -18.02 28.75 -42.36
CA GLN A 800 -18.00 27.78 -43.46
C GLN A 800 -19.36 27.07 -43.65
N ALA A 801 -20.11 26.88 -42.59
CA ALA A 801 -21.45 26.27 -42.60
C ALA A 801 -22.58 27.30 -42.88
N GLY A 802 -22.24 28.59 -43.11
CA GLY A 802 -23.23 29.65 -43.41
C GLY A 802 -23.95 30.19 -42.15
N TYR A 803 -23.37 30.01 -40.96
CA TYR A 803 -23.94 30.50 -39.70
C TYR A 803 -23.09 31.64 -39.13
N GLU A 804 -23.75 32.51 -38.36
CA GLU A 804 -23.09 33.46 -37.48
C GLU A 804 -22.75 32.84 -36.13
N GLY A 805 -21.78 33.44 -35.41
CA GLY A 805 -21.39 32.95 -34.07
C GLY A 805 -20.30 31.89 -34.10
N ALA A 806 -20.47 30.83 -33.27
CA ALA A 806 -19.52 29.75 -33.14
C ALA A 806 -20.18 28.38 -33.24
N MET A 807 -19.52 27.43 -33.87
CA MET A 807 -19.99 26.06 -34.02
C MET A 807 -18.88 25.11 -33.54
N TYR A 808 -18.94 24.71 -32.27
CA TYR A 808 -18.01 23.74 -31.72
C TYR A 808 -18.26 22.34 -32.27
N PRO A 809 -17.20 21.51 -32.43
CA PRO A 809 -17.29 20.18 -32.96
C PRO A 809 -17.99 19.23 -31.98
N TRP A 810 -18.63 18.21 -32.53
CA TRP A 810 -19.15 17.10 -31.71
C TRP A 810 -18.02 16.36 -31.00
N GLN A 811 -16.96 16.02 -31.71
CA GLN A 811 -15.75 15.43 -31.18
C GLN A 811 -14.59 16.43 -31.28
N SER A 812 -14.06 16.85 -30.14
CA SER A 812 -12.96 17.80 -30.06
C SER A 812 -11.66 17.09 -29.68
N GLY A 813 -10.61 17.37 -30.38
CA GLY A 813 -9.26 16.90 -30.09
C GLY A 813 -8.32 18.06 -29.74
N SER A 814 -7.14 18.10 -30.38
CA SER A 814 -6.08 19.07 -30.08
C SER A 814 -6.42 20.50 -30.46
N ASP A 815 -6.99 20.74 -31.65
CA ASP A 815 -7.14 22.07 -32.25
C ASP A 815 -8.58 22.61 -32.35
N GLY A 816 -9.57 21.76 -32.05
CA GLY A 816 -10.99 22.15 -32.07
C GLY A 816 -11.69 21.95 -33.42
N ARG A 817 -11.04 21.31 -34.40
CA ARG A 817 -11.74 20.80 -35.59
C ARG A 817 -12.75 19.71 -35.24
N GLU A 818 -13.69 19.47 -36.17
CA GLU A 818 -14.57 18.29 -36.07
C GLU A 818 -13.80 17.01 -36.34
N GLU A 819 -13.67 16.15 -35.32
CA GLU A 819 -12.94 14.88 -35.41
C GLU A 819 -13.86 13.68 -35.63
N THR A 820 -15.16 13.89 -35.68
CA THR A 820 -16.13 12.82 -35.99
C THR A 820 -15.91 12.31 -37.40
N GLN A 821 -15.75 11.01 -37.54
CA GLN A 821 -15.65 10.35 -38.84
C GLN A 821 -17.02 10.35 -39.55
N THR A 822 -16.97 10.58 -40.84
CA THR A 822 -18.16 10.42 -41.71
C THR A 822 -18.45 8.96 -42.05
N LEU A 823 -17.51 8.06 -41.77
CA LEU A 823 -17.62 6.61 -41.93
C LEU A 823 -17.09 5.90 -40.68
N HIS A 824 -17.74 4.87 -40.22
CA HIS A 824 -17.24 4.02 -39.14
C HIS A 824 -17.27 2.53 -39.52
N LEU A 825 -16.27 1.79 -39.02
CA LEU A 825 -16.21 0.34 -39.18
C LEU A 825 -17.17 -0.36 -38.19
N ASN A 826 -18.07 -1.17 -38.71
CA ASN A 826 -18.83 -2.10 -37.88
C ASN A 826 -17.95 -3.33 -37.57
N PRO A 827 -17.51 -3.54 -36.31
CA PRO A 827 -16.55 -4.61 -35.99
C PRO A 827 -17.12 -6.02 -36.17
N LYS A 828 -18.45 -6.20 -36.12
CA LYS A 828 -19.10 -7.49 -36.32
C LYS A 828 -19.20 -7.87 -37.79
N SER A 829 -19.66 -6.94 -38.65
CA SER A 829 -19.82 -7.22 -40.07
C SER A 829 -18.58 -6.94 -40.93
N GLY A 830 -17.61 -6.20 -40.39
CA GLY A 830 -16.43 -5.71 -41.15
C GLY A 830 -16.75 -4.67 -42.21
N ARG A 831 -17.95 -4.10 -42.23
CA ARG A 831 -18.38 -3.10 -43.21
C ARG A 831 -18.23 -1.69 -42.69
N TRP A 832 -17.83 -0.78 -43.58
CA TRP A 832 -17.85 0.65 -43.33
C TRP A 832 -19.27 1.20 -43.55
N LEU A 833 -19.75 1.96 -42.58
CA LEU A 833 -21.11 2.54 -42.60
C LEU A 833 -21.01 4.07 -42.48
N PRO A 834 -21.92 4.85 -43.07
CA PRO A 834 -22.01 6.29 -42.83
C PRO A 834 -22.24 6.60 -41.35
N ASP A 835 -21.62 7.71 -40.94
CA ASP A 835 -21.78 8.25 -39.57
C ASP A 835 -22.14 9.76 -39.69
N ASN A 836 -23.33 10.10 -39.24
CA ASN A 836 -23.86 11.46 -39.27
C ASN A 836 -23.68 12.18 -37.94
N SER A 837 -22.90 11.61 -37.00
CA SER A 837 -22.67 12.22 -35.68
C SER A 837 -21.99 13.57 -35.77
N HIS A 838 -21.22 13.83 -36.83
CA HIS A 838 -20.62 15.14 -37.11
C HIS A 838 -21.64 16.29 -37.31
N LEU A 839 -22.93 15.98 -37.51
CA LEU A 839 -24.02 16.96 -37.59
C LEU A 839 -24.63 17.35 -36.24
N GLN A 840 -24.19 16.70 -35.13
CA GLN A 840 -24.63 17.03 -33.78
C GLN A 840 -24.21 18.46 -33.38
N ARG A 841 -25.16 19.27 -32.90
CA ARG A 841 -24.92 20.72 -32.58
C ARG A 841 -25.20 21.08 -31.11
N HIS A 842 -25.81 20.18 -30.34
CA HIS A 842 -26.16 20.44 -28.94
C HIS A 842 -24.94 20.60 -28.02
N ILE A 843 -23.74 20.24 -28.45
CA ILE A 843 -22.48 20.55 -27.75
C ILE A 843 -22.34 22.05 -27.47
N ASN A 844 -22.82 22.93 -28.37
CA ASN A 844 -22.76 24.38 -28.18
C ASN A 844 -23.58 24.85 -26.98
N ILE A 845 -24.79 24.26 -26.83
CA ILE A 845 -25.67 24.53 -25.68
C ILE A 845 -25.03 23.99 -24.40
N ALA A 846 -24.44 22.82 -24.44
CA ALA A 846 -23.75 22.21 -23.28
C ALA A 846 -22.59 23.07 -22.80
N ILE A 847 -21.78 23.63 -23.72
CA ILE A 847 -20.67 24.54 -23.36
C ILE A 847 -21.20 25.83 -22.72
N ALA A 848 -22.22 26.46 -23.31
CA ALA A 848 -22.82 27.68 -22.75
C ALA A 848 -23.42 27.40 -21.35
N TYR A 849 -24.07 26.25 -21.18
CA TYR A 849 -24.64 25.84 -19.89
C TYR A 849 -23.54 25.58 -18.85
N ASN A 850 -22.43 24.94 -19.21
CA ASN A 850 -21.31 24.73 -18.33
C ASN A 850 -20.67 26.05 -17.86
N ILE A 851 -20.55 27.05 -18.76
CA ILE A 851 -20.08 28.40 -18.41
C ILE A 851 -21.02 29.04 -17.38
N TRP A 852 -22.33 28.93 -17.60
CA TRP A 852 -23.31 29.46 -16.70
C TRP A 852 -23.28 28.78 -15.32
N LEU A 853 -23.24 27.46 -15.29
CA LEU A 853 -23.12 26.68 -14.04
C LEU A 853 -21.83 27.01 -13.26
N TYR A 854 -20.72 27.19 -13.96
CA TYR A 854 -19.46 27.61 -13.35
C TYR A 854 -19.61 29.00 -12.70
N TYR A 855 -20.18 29.97 -13.43
CA TYR A 855 -20.41 31.31 -12.90
C TYR A 855 -21.35 31.29 -11.70
N GLN A 856 -22.44 30.53 -11.76
CA GLN A 856 -23.38 30.42 -10.64
C GLN A 856 -22.72 29.85 -9.37
N ALA A 857 -21.82 28.90 -9.54
CA ALA A 857 -21.15 28.27 -8.40
C ALA A 857 -20.00 29.11 -7.81
N THR A 858 -19.31 29.92 -8.65
CA THR A 858 -18.06 30.60 -8.27
C THR A 858 -18.19 32.11 -8.17
N ALA A 859 -19.21 32.71 -8.81
CA ALA A 859 -19.32 34.16 -9.01
C ALA A 859 -18.08 34.80 -9.70
N ASP A 860 -17.32 34.02 -10.50
CA ASP A 860 -16.13 34.51 -11.23
C ASP A 860 -16.56 35.43 -12.38
N ILE A 861 -16.84 36.68 -12.04
CA ILE A 861 -17.25 37.71 -13.00
C ILE A 861 -16.15 38.03 -14.02
N ASN A 862 -14.88 37.87 -13.65
CA ASN A 862 -13.76 38.07 -14.56
C ASN A 862 -13.76 37.01 -15.63
N PHE A 863 -14.00 35.74 -15.23
CA PHE A 863 -14.12 34.68 -16.24
C PHE A 863 -15.28 34.95 -17.18
N LEU A 864 -16.46 35.28 -16.66
CA LEU A 864 -17.63 35.57 -17.50
C LEU A 864 -17.40 36.74 -18.45
N SER A 865 -16.76 37.83 -18.00
CA SER A 865 -16.52 39.03 -18.79
C SER A 865 -15.47 38.86 -19.88
N PHE A 866 -14.44 38.04 -19.65
CA PHE A 866 -13.30 37.93 -20.60
C PHE A 866 -13.33 36.65 -21.44
N TYR A 867 -13.98 35.60 -20.95
CA TYR A 867 -13.92 34.27 -21.58
C TYR A 867 -15.31 33.62 -21.80
N GLY A 868 -16.35 34.03 -21.05
CA GLY A 868 -17.69 33.48 -21.09
C GLY A 868 -18.62 33.99 -22.16
#